data_c2e89c300d70c2ea782075ba8aa398cb
#
_entry.id   c2e89c300d70c2ea782075ba8aa398cb
#
_cell.length_a   1.000
_cell.length_b   1.000
_cell.length_c   1.000
_cell.angle_alpha   90.00
_cell.angle_beta   90.00
_cell.angle_gamma   90.00
#
_symmetry.space_group_name_H-M   'P 1'
#
loop_
_entity.id
_entity.type
_entity.pdbx_description
1 polymer ?
#
loop_
_entity_poly.entity_id
_entity_poly.type
_entity_poly.pdbx_seq_one_letter_code
_entity_poly.pdbx_strand_id
1 'polypeptide(L)'
;MADGEKLIPINIEEQMKSAYIDYSMSVIVSRALPDVRDGLKPVHRRVLFGMHELGIKATGSYKKSARIVGEVLGKYHPHGDTSVYDSMVRMAQNWSVRYMMVDGQGNFGSVDGDSPAAMRYTEVRMQKISEDMLADIEKDTVDHRLNFDDTLQEPTVLPTRIPNLLVNGASGIAVGMATNMAPHNLTEVINGTIAYIDDNDIDIDGLMQHITAPDFPTGGTIYGYDGVRDAFHTGRGRIVMRAKAVIEEVKGRECIIVTEIPYQVNKAEMIKKTAELVNDKKLEGIANIRDESDRNGMRIVYVLKRDAIPNIVLNKLYKYTQLQTSFSVNNIALVKGRPEQLNLKQLIHYFVEHRHEVVVRRTEFELKKAEARAHILEGLIIASDNIDEVIKIIRGSNNADAAKEALIARFELSEIQSKAIVEMRLRQLTGLEQDKLRGEYDAIIQTIADLKDILSNEPRRYQIIKDELLHIKDKYGDERRSVIEYAGGDMRIEDMIPNTKVVVTISNAGYLKRTNLEEYKVQNRGGRGQKGATTRNEDFLEHLFVGTNHQYMMFFTQKGKVFWMRVYEIPEGGKSTKGRAMQNLINIEQDDKVKAFLVTQDLKDEDYINSHYVIMATKKGQVKKTSLEQYSRPRTNGINAITIKDGDELLEAKLTTGDSQVMLALASGKSIRFEEAKTRPMGRTASGVRGITLQHENDEVIGMVAVNDMESNILVVSEKGYGKRSKLEDYRITNRGGKGVKTLNISEKTGDLVAIKNVDDNNDLMIINKSGLTIRMAVEDLRVMGRATQGVRLINIKDSDSIAAVAKVAHEEDSVEDLEDGTENANEDGTEN
;
A
#
# COMPACT_ATOMS: atom_id res chain seq x y z
N MET A 1 19.35 10.37 68.80
CA MET A 1 18.37 11.21 68.11
C MET A 1 18.49 12.58 68.69
N ALA A 2 18.71 13.61 67.87
CA ALA A 2 18.82 15.00 68.35
C ALA A 2 17.43 15.48 68.82
N ASP A 3 17.31 16.10 69.95
CA ASP A 3 16.05 16.63 70.46
C ASP A 3 15.47 17.67 69.48
N GLY A 4 14.37 17.33 68.80
CA GLY A 4 13.70 18.17 67.81
C GLY A 4 13.52 17.58 66.41
N GLU A 5 14.02 16.39 66.14
CA GLU A 5 13.78 15.73 64.84
C GLU A 5 12.33 15.24 64.69
N LYS A 6 11.56 15.85 63.80
CA LYS A 6 10.22 15.45 63.42
C LYS A 6 10.27 14.41 62.32
N LEU A 7 10.15 13.12 62.65
CA LEU A 7 10.02 12.05 61.67
C LEU A 7 8.63 12.11 60.99
N ILE A 8 8.62 12.39 59.72
CA ILE A 8 7.40 12.32 58.90
C ILE A 8 7.46 11.00 58.15
N PRO A 9 6.60 10.00 58.45
CA PRO A 9 6.54 8.79 57.68
C PRO A 9 6.01 9.07 56.25
N ILE A 10 6.81 8.71 55.26
CA ILE A 10 6.43 8.86 53.86
C ILE A 10 6.21 7.47 53.29
N ASN A 11 5.01 7.23 52.76
CA ASN A 11 4.71 6.01 52.01
C ASN A 11 5.32 6.10 50.63
N ILE A 12 6.31 5.28 50.31
CA ILE A 12 7.02 5.28 49.02
C ILE A 12 6.08 4.98 47.84
N GLU A 13 5.06 4.13 48.03
CA GLU A 13 4.11 3.81 46.96
C GLU A 13 3.24 5.05 46.61
N GLU A 14 2.79 5.81 47.59
CA GLU A 14 2.01 7.04 47.36
C GLU A 14 2.87 8.13 46.72
N GLN A 15 4.12 8.29 47.17
CA GLN A 15 5.04 9.24 46.56
C GLN A 15 5.39 8.88 45.13
N MET A 16 5.64 7.60 44.84
CA MET A 16 5.90 7.13 43.48
C MET A 16 4.68 7.32 42.58
N LYS A 17 3.47 7.00 43.06
CA LYS A 17 2.23 7.23 42.30
C LYS A 17 2.02 8.70 41.96
N SER A 18 2.17 9.58 42.93
CA SER A 18 2.02 11.03 42.74
C SER A 18 3.07 11.54 41.74
N ALA A 19 4.36 11.23 41.97
CA ALA A 19 5.44 11.64 41.08
C ALA A 19 5.30 11.11 39.65
N TYR A 20 4.81 9.86 39.50
CA TYR A 20 4.55 9.31 38.17
C TYR A 20 3.38 9.95 37.45
N ILE A 21 2.31 10.28 38.18
CA ILE A 21 1.16 11.00 37.64
C ILE A 21 1.59 12.41 37.21
N ASP A 22 2.31 13.14 38.06
CA ASP A 22 2.80 14.50 37.77
C ASP A 22 3.75 14.50 36.54
N TYR A 23 4.69 13.53 36.49
CA TYR A 23 5.55 13.35 35.34
C TYR A 23 4.74 13.02 34.08
N SER A 24 3.79 12.10 34.13
CA SER A 24 2.94 11.70 33.01
C SER A 24 2.13 12.88 32.50
N MET A 25 1.49 13.64 33.39
CA MET A 25 0.75 14.85 33.04
C MET A 25 1.67 15.89 32.37
N SER A 26 2.86 16.11 32.92
CA SER A 26 3.83 17.03 32.33
C SER A 26 4.26 16.59 30.92
N VAL A 27 4.55 15.30 30.71
CA VAL A 27 4.94 14.77 29.39
C VAL A 27 3.78 14.89 28.38
N ILE A 28 2.56 14.60 28.79
CA ILE A 28 1.36 14.69 27.93
C ILE A 28 1.10 16.15 27.53
N VAL A 29 0.96 17.06 28.51
CA VAL A 29 0.48 18.42 28.26
C VAL A 29 1.61 19.35 27.80
N SER A 30 2.84 19.18 28.33
CA SER A 30 3.91 20.16 28.16
C SER A 30 5.08 19.69 27.27
N ARG A 31 5.00 18.50 26.64
CA ARG A 31 6.12 17.98 25.84
C ARG A 31 5.73 17.30 24.54
N ALA A 32 4.88 16.25 24.59
CA ALA A 32 4.75 15.31 23.49
C ALA A 32 3.60 15.63 22.53
N LEU A 33 2.48 16.16 23.01
CA LEU A 33 1.28 16.39 22.21
C LEU A 33 1.21 17.83 21.71
N PRO A 34 0.71 18.04 20.47
CA PRO A 34 0.43 19.36 19.92
C PRO A 34 -0.87 19.92 20.48
N ASP A 35 -0.97 21.27 20.59
CA ASP A 35 -2.26 21.95 20.81
C ASP A 35 -3.08 21.91 19.51
N VAL A 36 -4.37 21.63 19.59
CA VAL A 36 -5.27 21.52 18.43
C VAL A 36 -5.37 22.83 17.64
N ARG A 37 -5.23 23.98 18.30
CA ARG A 37 -5.41 25.32 17.75
C ARG A 37 -4.29 25.74 16.81
N ASP A 38 -3.01 25.58 17.23
CA ASP A 38 -1.82 25.99 16.44
C ASP A 38 -1.00 24.82 15.90
N GLY A 39 -1.31 23.59 16.30
CA GLY A 39 -0.62 22.39 15.83
C GLY A 39 0.82 22.25 16.32
N LEU A 40 1.23 23.03 17.31
CA LEU A 40 2.60 23.07 17.78
C LEU A 40 2.78 22.39 19.13
N LYS A 41 3.90 21.71 19.29
CA LYS A 41 4.41 21.33 20.62
C LYS A 41 5.05 22.56 21.28
N PRO A 42 5.16 22.57 22.62
CA PRO A 42 5.77 23.69 23.34
C PRO A 42 7.16 24.09 22.82
N VAL A 43 8.02 23.14 22.48
CA VAL A 43 9.35 23.43 21.94
C VAL A 43 9.30 24.18 20.61
N HIS A 44 8.43 23.76 19.67
CA HIS A 44 8.28 24.41 18.37
C HIS A 44 7.75 25.85 18.53
N ARG A 45 6.75 26.03 19.40
CA ARG A 45 6.16 27.34 19.69
C ARG A 45 7.20 28.27 20.29
N ARG A 46 8.01 27.78 21.23
CA ARG A 46 9.08 28.55 21.86
C ARG A 46 10.18 28.94 20.88
N VAL A 47 10.53 28.08 19.93
CA VAL A 47 11.52 28.40 18.88
C VAL A 47 11.00 29.53 17.99
N LEU A 48 9.76 29.48 17.51
CA LEU A 48 9.19 30.51 16.66
C LEU A 48 9.01 31.82 17.44
N PHE A 49 8.55 31.75 18.69
CA PHE A 49 8.42 32.93 19.55
C PHE A 49 9.77 33.57 19.89
N GLY A 50 10.78 32.76 20.20
CA GLY A 50 12.15 33.25 20.42
C GLY A 50 12.76 33.93 19.20
N MET A 51 12.49 33.40 17.99
CA MET A 51 12.90 34.07 16.74
C MET A 51 12.17 35.42 16.55
N HIS A 52 10.89 35.49 16.92
CA HIS A 52 10.09 36.71 16.87
C HIS A 52 10.64 37.78 17.81
N GLU A 53 10.91 37.43 19.08
CA GLU A 53 11.50 38.31 20.09
C GLU A 53 12.91 38.84 19.67
N LEU A 54 13.67 38.00 18.99
CA LEU A 54 14.98 38.42 18.43
C LEU A 54 14.86 39.28 17.16
N GLY A 55 13.63 39.54 16.67
CA GLY A 55 13.38 40.28 15.43
C GLY A 55 13.90 39.58 14.17
N ILE A 56 13.99 38.25 14.19
CA ILE A 56 14.48 37.46 13.04
C ILE A 56 13.31 37.21 12.07
N LYS A 57 13.24 38.04 11.03
CA LYS A 57 12.21 38.00 9.99
C LYS A 57 12.68 37.19 8.75
N ALA A 58 11.74 36.73 7.94
CA ALA A 58 11.98 35.98 6.71
C ALA A 58 12.79 36.78 5.67
N THR A 59 12.62 38.09 5.65
CA THR A 59 13.39 39.01 4.77
C THR A 59 14.70 39.47 5.38
N GLY A 60 14.97 39.11 6.66
CA GLY A 60 16.20 39.53 7.37
C GLY A 60 17.39 38.62 7.06
N SER A 61 18.55 38.99 7.65
CA SER A 61 19.75 38.18 7.56
C SER A 61 19.65 36.91 8.40
N TYR A 62 20.24 35.82 7.91
CA TYR A 62 20.41 34.61 8.70
C TYR A 62 21.17 34.84 9.99
N LYS A 63 20.82 34.10 11.03
CA LYS A 63 21.52 34.13 12.33
C LYS A 63 21.99 32.71 12.67
N LYS A 64 23.12 32.61 13.38
CA LYS A 64 23.61 31.31 13.86
C LYS A 64 22.54 30.57 14.66
N SER A 65 22.35 29.30 14.36
CA SER A 65 21.39 28.46 15.08
C SER A 65 21.60 28.43 16.58
N ALA A 66 22.88 28.47 17.01
CA ALA A 66 23.26 28.55 18.43
C ALA A 66 22.70 29.78 19.15
N ARG A 67 22.46 30.91 18.44
CA ARG A 67 21.86 32.11 19.05
C ARG A 67 20.42 31.89 19.41
N ILE A 68 19.65 31.27 18.52
CA ILE A 68 18.21 30.96 18.76
C ILE A 68 18.06 29.90 19.83
N VAL A 69 18.89 28.85 19.76
CA VAL A 69 18.90 27.78 20.76
C VAL A 69 19.24 28.37 22.15
N GLY A 70 20.25 29.23 22.25
CA GLY A 70 20.61 29.90 23.50
C GLY A 70 19.52 30.81 24.06
N GLU A 71 18.83 31.57 23.21
CA GLU A 71 17.67 32.40 23.58
C GLU A 71 16.53 31.59 24.16
N VAL A 72 16.16 30.49 23.46
CA VAL A 72 15.07 29.63 23.88
C VAL A 72 15.38 28.89 25.17
N LEU A 73 16.61 28.40 25.33
CA LEU A 73 17.05 27.72 26.56
C LEU A 73 17.07 28.64 27.76
N GLY A 74 17.64 29.82 27.56
CA GLY A 74 17.81 30.77 28.66
C GLY A 74 16.51 31.39 29.16
N LYS A 75 15.48 31.48 28.30
CA LYS A 75 14.26 32.21 28.63
C LYS A 75 13.03 31.33 28.78
N TYR A 76 12.90 30.23 28.00
CA TYR A 76 11.61 29.54 27.87
C TYR A 76 11.67 28.01 28.04
N HIS A 77 12.79 27.36 27.72
CA HIS A 77 12.83 25.88 27.61
C HIS A 77 13.99 25.27 28.41
N PRO A 78 13.80 24.95 29.70
CA PRO A 78 14.89 24.50 30.60
C PRO A 78 15.23 23.02 30.37
N HIS A 79 15.65 22.64 29.16
CA HIS A 79 16.04 21.29 28.77
C HIS A 79 17.33 21.28 27.95
N GLY A 80 17.81 20.14 27.47
CA GLY A 80 19.04 20.05 26.69
C GLY A 80 19.01 20.81 25.35
N ASP A 81 20.15 21.42 24.98
CA ASP A 81 20.31 22.18 23.74
C ASP A 81 20.06 21.38 22.47
N THR A 82 20.47 20.10 22.45
CA THR A 82 20.17 19.18 21.34
C THR A 82 18.68 19.03 21.08
N SER A 83 17.86 18.98 22.12
CA SER A 83 16.41 18.86 21.98
C SER A 83 15.80 20.06 21.22
N VAL A 84 16.24 21.27 21.52
CA VAL A 84 15.79 22.50 20.87
C VAL A 84 16.34 22.58 19.45
N TYR A 85 17.64 22.28 19.28
CA TYR A 85 18.28 22.30 17.97
C TYR A 85 17.66 21.29 17.00
N ASP A 86 17.49 20.04 17.40
CA ASP A 86 16.90 18.99 16.55
C ASP A 86 15.46 19.32 16.16
N SER A 87 14.68 19.92 17.07
CA SER A 87 13.34 20.39 16.78
C SER A 87 13.33 21.49 15.73
N MET A 88 14.26 22.47 15.85
CA MET A 88 14.42 23.54 14.88
C MET A 88 14.91 23.02 13.52
N VAL A 89 15.83 22.06 13.51
CA VAL A 89 16.33 21.40 12.29
C VAL A 89 15.19 20.73 11.53
N ARG A 90 14.31 19.98 12.23
CA ARG A 90 13.16 19.33 11.58
C ARG A 90 12.21 20.33 10.94
N MET A 91 12.01 21.50 11.53
CA MET A 91 11.18 22.56 10.94
C MET A 91 11.79 23.18 9.66
N ALA A 92 13.09 22.96 9.40
CA ALA A 92 13.79 23.40 8.20
C ALA A 92 13.97 22.31 7.14
N GLN A 93 13.56 21.07 7.39
CA GLN A 93 13.74 19.94 6.47
C GLN A 93 12.49 19.76 5.59
N ASN A 94 12.64 19.91 4.28
CA ASN A 94 11.55 19.79 3.29
C ASN A 94 11.01 18.36 3.07
N TRP A 95 11.71 17.35 3.60
CA TRP A 95 11.28 15.95 3.61
C TRP A 95 10.64 15.53 4.94
N SER A 96 10.75 16.36 5.99
CA SER A 96 10.20 16.11 7.32
C SER A 96 8.85 16.82 7.53
N VAL A 97 8.73 18.05 7.02
CA VAL A 97 7.50 18.85 7.12
C VAL A 97 7.02 19.26 5.73
N ARG A 98 5.69 19.31 5.55
CA ARG A 98 5.10 19.65 4.24
C ARG A 98 5.29 21.12 3.90
N TYR A 99 5.20 22.02 4.88
CA TYR A 99 5.46 23.44 4.77
C TYR A 99 6.48 23.85 5.84
N MET A 100 7.69 24.18 5.42
CA MET A 100 8.78 24.54 6.33
C MET A 100 8.46 25.82 7.11
N MET A 101 8.74 25.82 8.41
CA MET A 101 8.56 26.97 9.30
C MET A 101 9.87 27.72 9.51
N VAL A 102 11.00 27.08 9.28
CA VAL A 102 12.34 27.65 9.43
C VAL A 102 13.06 27.57 8.09
N ASP A 103 13.72 28.65 7.72
CA ASP A 103 14.62 28.72 6.57
C ASP A 103 16.05 28.55 7.06
N GLY A 104 16.70 27.45 6.64
CA GLY A 104 18.02 27.04 7.07
C GLY A 104 19.08 27.23 6.00
N GLN A 105 20.26 27.68 6.41
CA GLN A 105 21.45 27.76 5.56
C GLN A 105 22.59 26.94 6.18
N GLY A 106 23.12 25.97 5.37
CA GLY A 106 24.12 25.01 5.80
C GLY A 106 23.64 23.57 5.68
N ASN A 107 24.27 22.66 6.42
CA ASN A 107 23.90 21.26 6.42
C ASN A 107 22.88 20.97 7.53
N PHE A 108 21.63 20.70 7.12
CA PHE A 108 20.51 20.32 7.99
C PHE A 108 20.18 18.81 7.91
N GLY A 109 21.14 17.99 7.47
CA GLY A 109 20.94 16.56 7.25
C GLY A 109 20.46 16.24 5.83
N SER A 110 20.15 14.98 5.59
CA SER A 110 19.64 14.49 4.30
C SER A 110 18.60 13.39 4.47
N VAL A 111 17.93 13.02 3.37
CA VAL A 111 17.02 11.86 3.30
C VAL A 111 17.77 10.53 3.54
N ASP A 112 19.10 10.54 3.41
CA ASP A 112 19.96 9.39 3.70
C ASP A 112 20.20 9.17 5.19
N GLY A 113 19.67 10.06 6.04
CA GLY A 113 19.82 9.98 7.49
C GLY A 113 21.11 10.61 8.00
N ASP A 114 21.79 11.42 7.20
CA ASP A 114 22.93 12.20 7.68
C ASP A 114 22.50 13.16 8.77
N SER A 115 23.33 13.26 9.80
CA SER A 115 23.09 14.20 10.87
C SER A 115 23.33 15.64 10.44
N PRO A 116 22.58 16.61 10.98
CA PRO A 116 22.85 18.02 10.74
C PRO A 116 24.22 18.41 11.29
N ALA A 117 24.83 19.44 10.71
CA ALA A 117 26.05 20.03 11.27
C ALA A 117 25.75 20.65 12.63
N ALA A 118 26.76 20.76 13.49
CA ALA A 118 26.62 21.39 14.79
C ALA A 118 26.06 22.82 14.67
N MET A 119 25.23 23.25 15.64
CA MET A 119 24.49 24.53 15.63
C MET A 119 25.38 25.79 15.49
N ARG A 120 26.68 25.70 15.75
CA ARG A 120 27.65 26.78 15.53
C ARG A 120 27.96 27.01 14.04
N TYR A 121 27.73 26.05 13.18
CA TYR A 121 27.95 26.11 11.74
C TYR A 121 26.72 26.49 10.93
N THR A 122 25.53 26.02 11.36
CA THR A 122 24.26 26.29 10.67
C THR A 122 23.73 27.69 11.00
N GLU A 123 22.96 28.23 10.07
CA GLU A 123 22.29 29.52 10.22
C GLU A 123 20.81 29.39 9.87
N VAL A 124 19.98 30.16 10.52
CA VAL A 124 18.50 30.08 10.36
C VAL A 124 17.88 31.48 10.36
N ARG A 125 16.70 31.54 9.77
CA ARG A 125 15.72 32.64 9.89
C ARG A 125 14.31 32.07 9.79
N MET A 126 13.26 32.86 10.07
CA MET A 126 11.89 32.41 9.86
C MET A 126 11.59 32.21 8.38
N GLN A 127 10.72 31.27 8.06
CA GLN A 127 10.02 31.23 6.77
C GLN A 127 8.88 32.25 6.78
N LYS A 128 8.47 32.74 5.60
CA LYS A 128 7.35 33.69 5.48
C LYS A 128 6.05 33.17 6.11
N ILE A 129 5.79 31.87 5.97
CA ILE A 129 4.60 31.22 6.54
C ILE A 129 4.56 31.30 8.07
N SER A 130 5.74 31.29 8.74
CA SER A 130 5.83 31.42 10.20
C SER A 130 5.51 32.82 10.70
N GLU A 131 5.73 33.85 9.89
CA GLU A 131 5.30 35.21 10.20
C GLU A 131 3.76 35.32 10.26
N ASP A 132 3.06 34.61 9.35
CA ASP A 132 1.59 34.54 9.36
C ASP A 132 1.04 33.68 10.53
N MET A 133 1.86 32.77 11.09
CA MET A 133 1.51 32.07 12.34
C MET A 133 1.63 32.95 13.60
N LEU A 134 2.51 33.94 13.57
CA LEU A 134 2.76 34.89 14.65
C LEU A 134 2.02 36.23 14.45
N ALA A 135 1.30 36.39 13.36
CA ALA A 135 0.61 37.62 13.03
C ALA A 135 -0.37 38.04 14.14
N ASP A 136 -0.30 39.32 14.52
CA ASP A 136 -1.16 39.92 15.56
C ASP A 136 -0.89 39.43 16.98
N ILE A 137 0.23 38.75 17.28
CA ILE A 137 0.57 38.28 18.64
C ILE A 137 0.70 39.42 19.65
N GLU A 138 1.09 40.62 19.20
CA GLU A 138 1.26 41.84 20.03
C GLU A 138 -0.07 42.51 20.33
N LYS A 139 -1.20 42.02 19.82
CA LYS A 139 -2.56 42.59 19.96
C LYS A 139 -3.42 41.87 20.98
N ASP A 140 -2.81 41.25 21.97
CA ASP A 140 -3.50 40.48 23.04
C ASP A 140 -4.47 39.40 22.51
N THR A 141 -4.12 38.78 21.40
CA THR A 141 -4.94 37.80 20.67
C THR A 141 -4.96 36.42 21.31
N VAL A 142 -3.97 36.09 22.11
CA VAL A 142 -3.79 34.80 22.80
C VAL A 142 -3.36 35.00 24.23
N ASP A 143 -3.65 34.00 25.09
CA ASP A 143 -3.22 34.03 26.47
C ASP A 143 -1.72 33.79 26.60
N HIS A 144 -1.12 34.48 27.56
CA HIS A 144 0.26 34.30 27.97
C HIS A 144 0.34 33.66 29.36
N ARG A 145 1.39 32.95 29.62
CA ARG A 145 1.73 32.38 30.92
C ARG A 145 3.17 32.75 31.30
N LEU A 146 3.47 32.64 32.57
CA LEU A 146 4.83 32.82 33.05
C LEU A 146 5.72 31.68 32.52
N ASN A 147 6.97 31.97 32.25
CA ASN A 147 8.01 30.99 31.91
C ASN A 147 8.40 30.17 33.16
N PHE A 148 9.41 29.32 33.06
CA PHE A 148 9.84 28.39 34.09
C PHE A 148 10.41 29.04 35.38
N ASP A 149 10.88 30.29 35.29
CA ASP A 149 11.44 31.07 36.43
C ASP A 149 10.57 32.28 36.83
N ASP A 150 9.38 32.38 36.29
CA ASP A 150 8.39 33.43 36.54
C ASP A 150 8.86 34.86 36.19
N THR A 151 9.92 35.00 35.37
CA THR A 151 10.52 36.31 35.01
C THR A 151 9.93 36.88 33.72
N LEU A 152 9.50 36.05 32.80
CA LEU A 152 9.02 36.42 31.47
C LEU A 152 7.67 35.75 31.17
N GLN A 153 7.00 36.26 30.15
CA GLN A 153 5.77 35.66 29.65
C GLN A 153 6.02 34.96 28.30
N GLU A 154 5.41 33.81 28.11
CA GLU A 154 5.36 33.10 26.85
C GLU A 154 3.92 32.86 26.42
N PRO A 155 3.60 32.81 25.09
CA PRO A 155 2.26 32.53 24.62
C PRO A 155 1.88 31.07 24.87
N THR A 156 0.67 30.80 25.29
CA THR A 156 0.16 29.46 25.48
C THR A 156 -0.12 28.77 24.14
N VAL A 157 -0.49 29.55 23.12
CA VAL A 157 -0.79 29.15 21.74
C VAL A 157 -0.43 30.32 20.80
N LEU A 158 -0.16 30.06 19.53
CA LEU A 158 0.04 31.12 18.54
C LEU A 158 -1.28 31.53 17.87
N PRO A 159 -1.44 32.82 17.49
CA PRO A 159 -2.64 33.30 16.79
C PRO A 159 -2.62 32.94 15.30
N THR A 160 -2.30 31.70 15.00
CA THR A 160 -2.03 31.24 13.64
C THR A 160 -3.16 31.46 12.65
N ARG A 161 -2.88 31.98 11.46
CA ARG A 161 -3.80 32.04 10.31
C ARG A 161 -3.81 30.77 9.49
N ILE A 162 -2.97 29.81 9.83
CA ILE A 162 -2.73 28.60 9.07
C ILE A 162 -3.20 27.39 9.90
N PRO A 163 -3.99 26.47 9.32
CA PRO A 163 -4.42 25.24 10.00
C PRO A 163 -3.25 24.24 10.10
N ASN A 164 -2.19 24.63 10.84
CA ASN A 164 -0.89 23.99 10.85
C ASN A 164 -0.94 22.52 11.29
N LEU A 165 -1.85 22.16 12.21
CA LEU A 165 -1.97 20.78 12.66
C LEU A 165 -2.35 19.83 11.53
N LEU A 166 -3.28 20.22 10.65
CA LEU A 166 -3.65 19.45 9.46
C LEU A 166 -2.59 19.52 8.38
N VAL A 167 -2.01 20.72 8.16
CA VAL A 167 -1.11 20.97 7.04
C VAL A 167 0.25 20.29 7.21
N ASN A 168 0.85 20.37 8.41
CA ASN A 168 2.14 19.76 8.70
C ASN A 168 2.06 18.44 9.47
N GLY A 169 0.90 18.15 10.08
CA GLY A 169 0.77 17.02 10.97
C GLY A 169 1.59 17.17 12.25
N ALA A 170 1.62 16.13 13.06
CA ALA A 170 2.45 16.04 14.25
C ALA A 170 2.70 14.58 14.63
N SER A 171 3.85 14.27 15.18
CA SER A 171 4.16 12.95 15.75
C SER A 171 4.76 13.10 17.13
N GLY A 172 4.36 12.28 18.09
CA GLY A 172 4.89 12.34 19.45
C GLY A 172 4.50 11.15 20.29
N ILE A 173 5.37 10.77 21.21
CA ILE A 173 5.18 9.66 22.15
C ILE A 173 5.05 10.25 23.55
N ALA A 174 3.89 10.10 24.16
CA ALA A 174 3.62 10.47 25.54
C ALA A 174 3.54 9.23 26.43
N VAL A 175 3.24 9.40 27.70
CA VAL A 175 2.99 8.29 28.61
C VAL A 175 1.57 7.73 28.37
N GLY A 176 1.50 6.46 27.99
CA GLY A 176 0.23 5.78 27.76
C GLY A 176 -0.48 6.10 26.44
N MET A 177 0.05 7.03 25.63
CA MET A 177 -0.52 7.41 24.34
C MET A 177 0.53 7.96 23.38
N ALA A 178 0.23 7.93 22.08
CA ALA A 178 1.07 8.51 21.05
C ALA A 178 0.19 9.22 20.02
N THR A 179 0.68 10.31 19.45
CA THR A 179 0.06 10.98 18.31
C THR A 179 0.88 10.75 17.06
N ASN A 180 0.21 10.55 15.94
CA ASN A 180 0.85 10.45 14.62
C ASN A 180 -0.14 10.96 13.56
N MET A 181 -0.08 12.25 13.30
CA MET A 181 -0.99 12.95 12.39
C MET A 181 -0.30 13.17 11.06
N ALA A 182 -1.00 12.80 10.00
CA ALA A 182 -0.49 12.95 8.65
C ALA A 182 -0.56 14.41 8.18
N PRO A 183 0.40 14.90 7.36
CA PRO A 183 0.34 16.20 6.72
C PRO A 183 -0.63 16.21 5.54
N HIS A 184 -1.17 17.40 5.18
CA HIS A 184 -2.12 17.59 4.09
C HIS A 184 -1.74 18.79 3.22
N ASN A 185 -2.32 18.84 2.02
CA ASN A 185 -2.15 19.96 1.12
C ASN A 185 -2.88 21.22 1.65
N LEU A 186 -2.19 22.37 1.67
CA LEU A 186 -2.74 23.61 2.22
C LEU A 186 -3.97 24.09 1.47
N THR A 187 -3.97 24.01 0.15
CA THR A 187 -5.09 24.43 -0.70
C THR A 187 -6.35 23.59 -0.39
N GLU A 188 -6.19 22.27 -0.25
CA GLU A 188 -7.27 21.36 0.09
C GLU A 188 -7.84 21.66 1.50
N VAL A 189 -6.96 21.82 2.48
CA VAL A 189 -7.36 22.10 3.86
C VAL A 189 -8.08 23.44 3.97
N ILE A 190 -7.60 24.48 3.28
CA ILE A 190 -8.29 25.78 3.27
C ILE A 190 -9.65 25.66 2.59
N ASN A 191 -9.76 24.98 1.45
CA ASN A 191 -11.05 24.77 0.78
C ASN A 191 -12.05 24.03 1.69
N GLY A 192 -11.60 22.96 2.37
CA GLY A 192 -12.43 22.24 3.34
C GLY A 192 -12.81 23.09 4.57
N THR A 193 -11.91 23.96 5.04
CA THR A 193 -12.20 24.87 6.15
C THR A 193 -13.24 25.93 5.74
N ILE A 194 -13.15 26.48 4.52
CA ILE A 194 -14.13 27.42 4.00
C ILE A 194 -15.49 26.75 3.82
N ALA A 195 -15.51 25.51 3.27
CA ALA A 195 -16.75 24.75 3.14
C ALA A 195 -17.42 24.49 4.51
N TYR A 196 -16.63 24.23 5.55
CA TYR A 196 -17.12 24.09 6.92
C TYR A 196 -17.69 25.41 7.49
N ILE A 197 -17.05 26.56 7.19
CA ILE A 197 -17.55 27.89 7.60
C ILE A 197 -18.86 28.20 6.90
N ASP A 198 -19.02 27.85 5.63
CA ASP A 198 -20.22 28.07 4.84
C ASP A 198 -21.39 27.16 5.26
N ASP A 199 -21.09 25.94 5.68
CA ASP A 199 -22.06 24.96 6.18
C ASP A 199 -21.47 24.19 7.37
N ASN A 200 -21.83 24.63 8.58
CA ASN A 200 -21.35 23.97 9.83
C ASN A 200 -21.88 22.53 10.00
N ASP A 201 -22.93 22.16 9.29
CA ASP A 201 -23.54 20.83 9.35
C ASP A 201 -22.90 19.84 8.35
N ILE A 202 -22.03 20.32 7.46
CA ILE A 202 -21.30 19.47 6.50
C ILE A 202 -20.73 18.24 7.20
N ASP A 203 -20.98 17.06 6.65
CA ASP A 203 -20.47 15.81 7.19
C ASP A 203 -18.99 15.55 6.76
N ILE A 204 -18.40 14.49 7.27
CA ILE A 204 -17.00 14.16 6.95
C ILE A 204 -16.85 13.79 5.49
N ASP A 205 -17.81 13.08 4.88
CA ASP A 205 -17.77 12.72 3.47
C ASP A 205 -17.86 13.96 2.57
N GLY A 206 -18.62 14.99 2.96
CA GLY A 206 -18.64 16.29 2.30
C GLY A 206 -17.28 17.01 2.39
N LEU A 207 -16.64 16.98 3.56
CA LEU A 207 -15.30 17.54 3.75
C LEU A 207 -14.24 16.80 2.90
N MET A 208 -14.39 15.48 2.74
CA MET A 208 -13.50 14.65 1.91
C MET A 208 -13.56 14.98 0.42
N GLN A 209 -14.59 15.69 -0.06
CA GLN A 209 -14.62 16.23 -1.42
C GLN A 209 -13.60 17.36 -1.62
N HIS A 210 -13.24 18.05 -0.55
CA HIS A 210 -12.28 19.15 -0.55
C HIS A 210 -10.89 18.72 -0.08
N ILE A 211 -10.83 17.85 0.94
CA ILE A 211 -9.60 17.28 1.53
C ILE A 211 -9.57 15.80 1.19
N THR A 212 -8.94 15.47 0.07
CA THR A 212 -9.06 14.12 -0.51
C THR A 212 -8.28 13.07 0.26
N ALA A 213 -7.05 13.36 0.67
CA ALA A 213 -6.18 12.46 1.42
C ALA A 213 -5.00 13.23 2.03
N PRO A 214 -4.20 12.64 2.92
CA PRO A 214 -2.89 13.18 3.31
C PRO A 214 -2.00 13.48 2.10
N ASP A 215 -1.11 14.46 2.26
CA ASP A 215 -0.16 14.89 1.24
C ASP A 215 1.24 14.94 1.84
N PHE A 216 2.03 13.89 1.58
CA PHE A 216 3.32 13.69 2.22
C PHE A 216 4.42 14.54 1.57
N PRO A 217 5.37 15.09 2.35
CA PRO A 217 6.44 15.94 1.83
C PRO A 217 7.33 15.24 0.80
N THR A 218 7.51 13.94 0.91
CA THR A 218 8.33 13.12 -0.01
C THR A 218 7.57 12.61 -1.23
N GLY A 219 6.28 12.97 -1.39
CA GLY A 219 5.44 12.49 -2.49
C GLY A 219 5.02 11.03 -2.30
N GLY A 220 5.26 10.22 -3.31
CA GLY A 220 4.86 8.81 -3.35
C GLY A 220 3.38 8.60 -3.67
N THR A 221 2.93 7.36 -3.57
CA THR A 221 1.57 6.95 -3.89
C THR A 221 0.86 6.41 -2.66
N ILE A 222 -0.30 6.95 -2.34
CA ILE A 222 -1.24 6.38 -1.36
C ILE A 222 -1.96 5.22 -2.06
N TYR A 223 -1.79 4.01 -1.56
CA TYR A 223 -2.32 2.80 -2.16
C TYR A 223 -3.50 2.24 -1.37
N GLY A 224 -4.70 2.31 -1.98
CA GLY A 224 -5.96 2.02 -1.31
C GLY A 224 -6.49 3.19 -0.47
N TYR A 225 -7.80 3.33 -0.39
CA TYR A 225 -8.45 4.51 0.20
C TYR A 225 -9.09 4.25 1.57
N ASP A 226 -9.31 2.98 1.93
CA ASP A 226 -10.00 2.62 3.17
C ASP A 226 -9.31 3.18 4.42
N GLY A 227 -7.97 3.09 4.49
CA GLY A 227 -7.22 3.65 5.61
C GLY A 227 -7.29 5.18 5.73
N VAL A 228 -7.48 5.92 4.64
CA VAL A 228 -7.72 7.37 4.62
C VAL A 228 -9.11 7.67 5.16
N ARG A 229 -10.12 6.94 4.69
CA ARG A 229 -11.51 7.08 5.14
C ARG A 229 -11.63 6.81 6.64
N ASP A 230 -11.05 5.71 7.11
CA ASP A 230 -11.02 5.38 8.54
C ASP A 230 -10.35 6.50 9.36
N ALA A 231 -9.21 7.03 8.90
CA ALA A 231 -8.49 8.10 9.57
C ALA A 231 -9.32 9.39 9.69
N PHE A 232 -10.07 9.76 8.64
CA PHE A 232 -10.88 10.96 8.62
C PHE A 232 -12.15 10.82 9.48
N HIS A 233 -12.79 9.66 9.47
CA HIS A 233 -14.00 9.41 10.25
C HIS A 233 -13.73 9.18 11.74
N THR A 234 -12.68 8.44 12.07
CA THR A 234 -12.44 7.97 13.45
C THR A 234 -11.23 8.59 14.14
N GLY A 235 -10.40 9.32 13.40
CA GLY A 235 -9.09 9.78 13.88
C GLY A 235 -8.03 8.67 13.94
N ARG A 236 -8.33 7.44 13.45
CA ARG A 236 -7.40 6.32 13.34
C ARG A 236 -7.52 5.64 11.99
N GLY A 237 -6.38 5.33 11.37
CA GLY A 237 -6.38 4.62 10.10
C GLY A 237 -4.99 4.16 9.72
N ARG A 238 -4.91 3.15 8.86
CA ARG A 238 -3.65 2.64 8.32
C ARG A 238 -3.56 2.99 6.84
N ILE A 239 -2.74 3.96 6.50
CA ILE A 239 -2.53 4.42 5.13
C ILE A 239 -1.32 3.69 4.56
N VAL A 240 -1.51 2.98 3.46
CA VAL A 240 -0.40 2.31 2.76
C VAL A 240 0.22 3.30 1.78
N MET A 241 1.54 3.48 1.88
CA MET A 241 2.32 4.35 1.00
C MET A 241 3.27 3.50 0.17
N ARG A 242 3.36 3.80 -1.12
CA ARG A 242 4.31 3.21 -2.06
C ARG A 242 5.24 4.28 -2.62
N ALA A 243 6.48 3.86 -2.86
CA ALA A 243 7.42 4.62 -3.67
C ALA A 243 6.87 4.83 -5.09
N LYS A 244 7.20 5.95 -5.71
CA LYS A 244 6.94 6.16 -7.13
C LYS A 244 8.04 5.49 -7.94
N ALA A 245 7.68 4.46 -8.66
CA ALA A 245 8.59 3.65 -9.45
C ALA A 245 8.13 3.56 -10.90
N VAL A 246 9.09 3.66 -11.83
CA VAL A 246 8.87 3.56 -13.27
C VAL A 246 9.79 2.47 -13.81
N ILE A 247 9.31 1.70 -14.78
CA ILE A 247 10.11 0.71 -15.48
C ILE A 247 10.61 1.37 -16.77
N GLU A 248 11.93 1.43 -16.94
CA GLU A 248 12.59 2.02 -18.11
C GLU A 248 13.71 1.11 -18.62
N GLU A 249 13.94 1.12 -19.91
CA GLU A 249 15.10 0.46 -20.51
C GLU A 249 16.30 1.43 -20.51
N VAL A 250 17.37 1.04 -19.83
CA VAL A 250 18.61 1.82 -19.76
C VAL A 250 19.78 0.99 -20.28
N LYS A 251 20.37 1.42 -21.41
CA LYS A 251 21.51 0.75 -22.06
C LYS A 251 21.23 -0.73 -22.37
N GLY A 252 20.06 -1.06 -22.93
CA GLY A 252 19.67 -2.41 -23.29
C GLY A 252 19.36 -3.34 -22.11
N ARG A 253 19.03 -2.77 -20.95
CA ARG A 253 18.58 -3.51 -19.76
C ARG A 253 17.37 -2.86 -19.14
N GLU A 254 16.40 -3.65 -18.77
CA GLU A 254 15.28 -3.19 -17.98
C GLU A 254 15.72 -2.79 -16.58
N CYS A 255 15.26 -1.62 -16.15
CA CYS A 255 15.55 -1.04 -14.84
C CYS A 255 14.27 -0.56 -14.18
N ILE A 256 14.17 -0.75 -12.88
CA ILE A 256 13.16 -0.09 -12.06
C ILE A 256 13.81 1.16 -11.47
N ILE A 257 13.25 2.32 -11.79
CA ILE A 257 13.74 3.62 -11.36
C ILE A 257 12.76 4.17 -10.33
N VAL A 258 13.27 4.47 -9.12
CA VAL A 258 12.49 5.04 -8.02
C VAL A 258 12.88 6.52 -7.87
N THR A 259 11.88 7.40 -8.00
CA THR A 259 12.05 8.85 -7.92
C THR A 259 11.52 9.45 -6.62
N GLU A 260 10.62 8.76 -5.93
CA GLU A 260 10.04 9.18 -4.65
C GLU A 260 9.94 7.97 -3.73
N ILE A 261 10.24 8.17 -2.43
CA ILE A 261 10.14 7.11 -1.41
C ILE A 261 9.05 7.46 -0.41
N PRO A 262 8.48 6.47 0.30
CA PRO A 262 7.47 6.72 1.31
C PRO A 262 7.99 7.65 2.43
N TYR A 263 7.08 8.42 3.00
CA TYR A 263 7.39 9.36 4.08
C TYR A 263 8.03 8.65 5.29
N GLN A 264 9.01 9.30 5.90
CA GLN A 264 9.80 8.81 7.05
C GLN A 264 10.69 7.59 6.75
N VAL A 265 10.90 7.23 5.50
CA VAL A 265 11.85 6.18 5.11
C VAL A 265 13.25 6.78 4.93
N ASN A 266 14.25 6.14 5.51
CA ASN A 266 15.66 6.46 5.27
C ASN A 266 16.12 5.78 3.97
N LYS A 267 16.57 6.59 2.98
CA LYS A 267 16.93 6.09 1.64
C LYS A 267 18.14 5.15 1.68
N ALA A 268 19.22 5.52 2.37
CA ALA A 268 20.44 4.73 2.43
C ALA A 268 20.24 3.39 3.13
N GLU A 269 19.52 3.38 4.27
CA GLU A 269 19.21 2.16 5.01
C GLU A 269 18.28 1.23 4.21
N MET A 270 17.31 1.79 3.49
CA MET A 270 16.43 1.04 2.60
C MET A 270 17.23 0.36 1.47
N ILE A 271 18.15 1.09 0.82
CA ILE A 271 19.00 0.54 -0.25
C ILE A 271 19.89 -0.59 0.29
N LYS A 272 20.54 -0.36 1.44
CA LYS A 272 21.38 -1.36 2.12
C LYS A 272 20.61 -2.63 2.43
N LYS A 273 19.45 -2.51 3.05
CA LYS A 273 18.58 -3.64 3.38
C LYS A 273 18.09 -4.39 2.13
N THR A 274 17.84 -3.67 1.05
CA THR A 274 17.49 -4.29 -0.24
C THR A 274 18.65 -5.10 -0.80
N ALA A 275 19.87 -4.57 -0.73
CA ALA A 275 21.08 -5.29 -1.17
C ALA A 275 21.34 -6.56 -0.33
N GLU A 276 21.10 -6.51 0.98
CA GLU A 276 21.17 -7.68 1.86
C GLU A 276 20.16 -8.76 1.43
N LEU A 277 18.90 -8.40 1.14
CA LEU A 277 17.87 -9.32 0.66
C LEU A 277 18.22 -9.97 -0.69
N VAL A 278 18.89 -9.23 -1.58
CA VAL A 278 19.39 -9.75 -2.86
C VAL A 278 20.52 -10.74 -2.63
N ASN A 279 21.48 -10.44 -1.75
CA ASN A 279 22.60 -11.34 -1.41
C ASN A 279 22.10 -12.61 -0.72
N ASP A 280 21.11 -12.52 0.14
CA ASP A 280 20.44 -13.65 0.80
C ASP A 280 19.54 -14.49 -0.14
N LYS A 281 19.45 -14.11 -1.43
CA LYS A 281 18.56 -14.72 -2.44
C LYS A 281 17.07 -14.73 -2.07
N LYS A 282 16.66 -13.84 -1.18
CA LYS A 282 15.23 -13.62 -0.86
C LYS A 282 14.54 -12.75 -1.91
N LEU A 283 15.33 -11.92 -2.60
CA LEU A 283 14.90 -11.02 -3.64
C LEU A 283 15.74 -11.28 -4.90
N GLU A 284 15.19 -12.10 -5.79
CA GLU A 284 15.84 -12.47 -7.06
C GLU A 284 15.43 -11.53 -8.19
N GLY A 285 16.19 -11.55 -9.31
CA GLY A 285 15.90 -10.75 -10.50
C GLY A 285 16.64 -9.41 -10.56
N ILE A 286 17.33 -8.99 -9.51
CA ILE A 286 18.13 -7.76 -9.48
C ILE A 286 19.61 -8.11 -9.77
N ALA A 287 20.23 -7.40 -10.72
CA ALA A 287 21.64 -7.53 -11.06
C ALA A 287 22.51 -6.51 -10.32
N ASN A 288 22.02 -5.26 -10.17
CA ASN A 288 22.75 -4.18 -9.51
C ASN A 288 21.79 -3.15 -8.93
N ILE A 289 22.21 -2.43 -7.89
CA ILE A 289 21.48 -1.33 -7.27
C ILE A 289 22.41 -0.12 -7.27
N ARG A 290 21.93 1.02 -7.78
CA ARG A 290 22.67 2.27 -7.84
C ARG A 290 21.84 3.41 -7.28
N ASP A 291 22.44 4.23 -6.49
CA ASP A 291 21.91 5.54 -6.11
C ASP A 291 22.50 6.60 -7.04
N GLU A 292 21.67 7.16 -7.89
CA GLU A 292 22.01 8.21 -8.85
C GLU A 292 21.35 9.55 -8.45
N SER A 293 20.94 9.67 -7.19
CA SER A 293 20.32 10.90 -6.66
C SER A 293 21.30 12.06 -6.69
N ASP A 294 20.84 13.22 -7.15
CA ASP A 294 21.62 14.45 -7.23
C ASP A 294 20.78 15.67 -6.81
N ARG A 295 21.27 16.89 -7.05
CA ARG A 295 20.56 18.14 -6.78
C ARG A 295 19.24 18.32 -7.55
N ASN A 296 19.03 17.55 -8.63
CA ASN A 296 17.83 17.63 -9.46
C ASN A 296 16.72 16.71 -8.93
N GLY A 297 17.05 15.77 -8.04
CA GLY A 297 16.08 14.90 -7.43
C GLY A 297 16.61 13.53 -7.03
N MET A 298 15.73 12.73 -6.45
CA MET A 298 16.02 11.35 -6.06
C MET A 298 15.93 10.44 -7.29
N ARG A 299 16.93 9.54 -7.43
CA ARG A 299 16.95 8.52 -8.48
C ARG A 299 17.67 7.27 -7.99
N ILE A 300 16.89 6.26 -7.60
CA ILE A 300 17.40 4.95 -7.23
C ILE A 300 17.15 4.00 -8.39
N VAL A 301 18.18 3.33 -8.89
CA VAL A 301 18.11 2.46 -10.09
C VAL A 301 18.37 1.02 -9.70
N TYR A 302 17.34 0.17 -9.84
CA TYR A 302 17.45 -1.28 -9.73
C TYR A 302 17.61 -1.87 -11.13
N VAL A 303 18.84 -2.26 -11.50
CA VAL A 303 19.13 -2.90 -12.79
C VAL A 303 18.72 -4.36 -12.72
N LEU A 304 17.87 -4.80 -13.63
CA LEU A 304 17.34 -6.17 -13.64
C LEU A 304 18.26 -7.15 -14.37
N LYS A 305 18.14 -8.44 -14.04
CA LYS A 305 18.74 -9.52 -14.81
C LYS A 305 17.96 -9.68 -16.13
N ARG A 306 18.57 -10.28 -17.17
CA ARG A 306 17.94 -10.42 -18.50
C ARG A 306 16.67 -11.27 -18.52
N ASP A 307 16.58 -12.21 -17.61
CA ASP A 307 15.47 -13.17 -17.41
C ASP A 307 14.43 -12.71 -16.38
N ALA A 308 14.58 -11.52 -15.86
CA ALA A 308 13.69 -11.01 -14.82
C ALA A 308 12.47 -10.27 -15.42
N ILE A 309 11.28 -10.52 -14.87
CA ILE A 309 10.06 -9.81 -15.24
C ILE A 309 9.92 -8.58 -14.33
N PRO A 310 9.98 -7.35 -14.86
CA PRO A 310 10.06 -6.12 -14.05
C PRO A 310 8.93 -5.96 -13.04
N ASN A 311 7.69 -6.20 -13.45
CA ASN A 311 6.53 -6.06 -12.56
C ASN A 311 6.58 -7.03 -11.37
N ILE A 312 7.12 -8.24 -11.57
CA ILE A 312 7.27 -9.23 -10.51
C ILE A 312 8.34 -8.80 -9.51
N VAL A 313 9.47 -8.27 -10.02
CA VAL A 313 10.53 -7.75 -9.18
C VAL A 313 10.03 -6.53 -8.40
N LEU A 314 9.29 -5.62 -9.04
CA LEU A 314 8.70 -4.46 -8.39
C LEU A 314 7.73 -4.87 -7.26
N ASN A 315 6.88 -5.87 -7.51
CA ASN A 315 5.96 -6.40 -6.51
C ASN A 315 6.72 -7.05 -5.33
N LYS A 316 7.80 -7.77 -5.60
CA LYS A 316 8.69 -8.30 -4.54
C LYS A 316 9.37 -7.18 -3.76
N LEU A 317 9.80 -6.11 -4.42
CA LEU A 317 10.37 -4.91 -3.77
C LEU A 317 9.34 -4.27 -2.83
N TYR A 318 8.10 -4.06 -3.25
CA TYR A 318 7.03 -3.56 -2.39
C TYR A 318 6.74 -4.48 -1.20
N LYS A 319 6.81 -5.78 -1.39
CA LYS A 319 6.52 -6.77 -0.33
C LYS A 319 7.60 -6.85 0.73
N TYR A 320 8.88 -6.83 0.34
CA TYR A 320 9.99 -7.17 1.21
C TYR A 320 10.84 -5.97 1.64
N THR A 321 10.64 -4.79 1.07
CA THR A 321 11.41 -3.58 1.37
C THR A 321 10.52 -2.43 1.82
N GLN A 322 11.15 -1.33 2.27
CA GLN A 322 10.44 -0.10 2.64
C GLN A 322 9.98 0.75 1.45
N LEU A 323 10.08 0.24 0.20
CA LEU A 323 9.42 0.87 -0.95
C LEU A 323 7.89 0.85 -0.83
N GLN A 324 7.35 -0.02 0.00
CA GLN A 324 5.98 0.07 0.52
C GLN A 324 6.04 0.04 2.05
N THR A 325 5.40 1.00 2.69
CA THR A 325 5.25 1.08 4.14
C THR A 325 3.84 1.55 4.51
N SER A 326 3.48 1.48 5.77
CA SER A 326 2.21 1.99 6.26
C SER A 326 2.43 3.12 7.26
N PHE A 327 1.68 4.20 7.09
CA PHE A 327 1.55 5.28 8.06
C PHE A 327 0.30 5.03 8.92
N SER A 328 0.51 4.76 10.20
CA SER A 328 -0.58 4.54 11.15
C SER A 328 -1.02 5.88 11.70
N VAL A 329 -2.14 6.40 11.20
CA VAL A 329 -2.74 7.64 11.70
C VAL A 329 -3.31 7.41 13.10
N ASN A 330 -3.03 8.34 13.99
CA ASN A 330 -3.62 8.44 15.32
C ASN A 330 -3.70 9.92 15.72
N ASN A 331 -4.85 10.54 15.50
CA ASN A 331 -5.06 11.98 15.64
C ASN A 331 -5.37 12.33 17.09
N ILE A 332 -4.34 12.37 17.96
CA ILE A 332 -4.47 12.83 19.35
C ILE A 332 -3.83 14.21 19.49
N ALA A 333 -4.61 15.20 19.94
CA ALA A 333 -4.15 16.55 20.22
C ALA A 333 -4.71 17.05 21.55
N LEU A 334 -4.15 18.14 22.06
CA LEU A 334 -4.62 18.79 23.28
C LEU A 334 -5.79 19.75 22.95
N VAL A 335 -6.96 19.46 23.52
CA VAL A 335 -8.14 20.31 23.51
C VAL A 335 -8.34 20.86 24.91
N LYS A 336 -8.17 22.17 25.08
CA LYS A 336 -8.26 22.84 26.43
C LYS A 336 -7.39 22.11 27.49
N GLY A 337 -6.16 21.67 27.07
CA GLY A 337 -5.19 20.98 27.94
C GLY A 337 -5.47 19.50 28.19
N ARG A 338 -6.47 18.90 27.54
CA ARG A 338 -6.79 17.45 27.64
C ARG A 338 -6.51 16.75 26.33
N PRO A 339 -5.91 15.55 26.34
CA PRO A 339 -5.69 14.79 25.13
C PRO A 339 -7.00 14.17 24.63
N GLU A 340 -7.36 14.46 23.40
CA GLU A 340 -8.55 13.93 22.73
C GLU A 340 -8.18 13.33 21.37
N GLN A 341 -8.90 12.26 20.98
CA GLN A 341 -8.81 11.70 19.64
C GLN A 341 -9.81 12.40 18.74
N LEU A 342 -9.35 12.97 17.64
CA LEU A 342 -10.11 13.89 16.81
C LEU A 342 -10.28 13.35 15.39
N ASN A 343 -11.49 13.48 14.84
CA ASN A 343 -11.78 13.26 13.43
C ASN A 343 -11.51 14.53 12.61
N LEU A 344 -11.63 14.42 11.27
CA LEU A 344 -11.35 15.54 10.38
C LEU A 344 -12.21 16.78 10.68
N LYS A 345 -13.52 16.60 10.88
CA LYS A 345 -14.44 17.71 11.18
C LYS A 345 -14.09 18.42 12.48
N GLN A 346 -13.75 17.68 13.53
CA GLN A 346 -13.33 18.24 14.81
C GLN A 346 -12.03 19.05 14.72
N LEU A 347 -11.05 18.58 13.96
CA LEU A 347 -9.79 19.31 13.72
C LEU A 347 -10.04 20.66 13.07
N ILE A 348 -10.91 20.71 12.06
CA ILE A 348 -11.31 21.96 11.38
C ILE A 348 -12.11 22.86 12.34
N HIS A 349 -13.05 22.27 13.08
CA HIS A 349 -13.87 23.01 14.04
C HIS A 349 -13.04 23.79 15.06
N TYR A 350 -12.12 23.13 15.75
CA TYR A 350 -11.26 23.77 16.75
C TYR A 350 -10.33 24.84 16.18
N PHE A 351 -9.87 24.64 14.95
CA PHE A 351 -9.10 25.69 14.26
C PHE A 351 -9.96 26.91 13.95
N VAL A 352 -11.17 26.73 13.45
CA VAL A 352 -12.11 27.83 13.12
C VAL A 352 -12.53 28.54 14.40
N GLU A 353 -12.84 27.82 15.49
CA GLU A 353 -13.15 28.40 16.79
C GLU A 353 -11.99 29.27 17.29
N HIS A 354 -10.77 28.79 17.22
CA HIS A 354 -9.59 29.57 17.59
C HIS A 354 -9.41 30.81 16.70
N ARG A 355 -9.58 30.71 15.40
CA ARG A 355 -9.51 31.87 14.51
C ARG A 355 -10.58 32.92 14.85
N HIS A 356 -11.79 32.47 15.14
CA HIS A 356 -12.86 33.37 15.57
C HIS A 356 -12.50 34.12 16.87
N GLU A 357 -11.97 33.43 17.87
CA GLU A 357 -11.49 34.05 19.11
C GLU A 357 -10.39 35.10 18.85
N VAL A 358 -9.40 34.72 18.00
CA VAL A 358 -8.30 35.63 17.62
C VAL A 358 -8.83 36.90 16.92
N VAL A 359 -9.80 36.79 16.02
CA VAL A 359 -10.41 37.93 15.33
C VAL A 359 -11.15 38.83 16.33
N VAL A 360 -11.93 38.27 17.26
CA VAL A 360 -12.62 39.03 18.31
C VAL A 360 -11.62 39.80 19.17
N ARG A 361 -10.61 39.10 19.75
CA ARG A 361 -9.65 39.75 20.66
C ARG A 361 -8.79 40.79 19.93
N ARG A 362 -8.41 40.55 18.70
CA ARG A 362 -7.70 41.54 17.87
C ARG A 362 -8.56 42.80 17.69
N THR A 363 -9.83 42.62 17.32
CA THR A 363 -10.76 43.72 17.08
C THR A 363 -11.02 44.51 18.35
N GLU A 364 -11.16 43.86 19.50
CA GLU A 364 -11.29 44.52 20.82
C GLU A 364 -10.05 45.32 21.17
N PHE A 365 -8.85 44.78 20.94
CA PHE A 365 -7.59 45.48 21.15
C PHE A 365 -7.48 46.72 20.26
N GLU A 366 -7.78 46.58 18.96
CA GLU A 366 -7.76 47.68 17.99
C GLU A 366 -8.82 48.74 18.33
N LEU A 367 -10.04 48.32 18.75
CA LEU A 367 -11.10 49.22 19.21
C LEU A 367 -10.67 50.04 20.41
N LYS A 368 -10.14 49.39 21.46
CA LYS A 368 -9.66 50.06 22.67
C LYS A 368 -8.55 51.07 22.35
N LYS A 369 -7.64 50.72 21.42
CA LYS A 369 -6.57 51.64 20.97
C LYS A 369 -7.12 52.80 20.16
N ALA A 370 -8.09 52.57 19.27
CA ALA A 370 -8.76 53.61 18.49
C ALA A 370 -9.59 54.55 19.36
N GLU A 371 -10.36 54.03 20.32
CA GLU A 371 -11.12 54.84 21.27
C GLU A 371 -10.20 55.71 22.16
N ALA A 372 -9.07 55.13 22.64
CA ALA A 372 -8.11 55.91 23.40
C ALA A 372 -7.46 57.05 22.55
N ARG A 373 -7.22 56.79 21.25
CA ARG A 373 -6.66 57.79 20.34
C ARG A 373 -7.73 58.87 20.00
N ALA A 374 -8.98 58.47 19.73
CA ALA A 374 -10.10 59.38 19.49
C ALA A 374 -10.35 60.32 20.68
N HIS A 375 -10.30 59.77 21.88
CA HIS A 375 -10.43 60.55 23.14
C HIS A 375 -9.37 61.64 23.26
N ILE A 376 -8.11 61.32 22.95
CA ILE A 376 -7.03 62.32 22.93
C ILE A 376 -7.26 63.39 21.87
N LEU A 377 -7.64 62.99 20.64
CA LEU A 377 -7.88 63.90 19.52
C LEU A 377 -9.06 64.84 19.79
N GLU A 378 -10.15 64.35 20.44
CA GLU A 378 -11.28 65.14 20.86
C GLU A 378 -10.82 66.29 21.80
N GLY A 379 -10.00 65.99 22.81
CA GLY A 379 -9.41 66.99 23.67
C GLY A 379 -8.55 68.00 22.93
N LEU A 380 -7.74 67.57 21.97
CA LEU A 380 -6.93 68.45 21.15
C LEU A 380 -7.73 69.35 20.22
N ILE A 381 -8.89 68.86 19.71
CA ILE A 381 -9.82 69.70 18.89
C ILE A 381 -10.48 70.75 19.77
N ILE A 382 -10.95 70.40 20.96
CA ILE A 382 -11.52 71.36 21.92
C ILE A 382 -10.48 72.42 22.23
N ALA A 383 -9.24 72.05 22.45
CA ALA A 383 -8.18 73.01 22.73
C ALA A 383 -7.85 73.89 21.51
N SER A 384 -7.88 73.30 20.29
CA SER A 384 -7.66 74.04 19.02
C SER A 384 -8.75 75.07 18.75
N ASP A 385 -9.99 74.73 19.02
CA ASP A 385 -11.16 75.60 18.82
C ASP A 385 -11.18 76.76 19.85
N ASN A 386 -10.53 76.62 21.01
CA ASN A 386 -10.45 77.59 22.09
C ASN A 386 -9.01 78.00 22.38
N ILE A 387 -8.15 78.14 21.33
CA ILE A 387 -6.70 78.19 21.47
C ILE A 387 -6.23 79.39 22.34
N ASP A 388 -6.85 80.57 22.16
CA ASP A 388 -6.48 81.78 22.90
C ASP A 388 -6.71 81.64 24.40
N GLU A 389 -7.80 80.96 24.79
CA GLU A 389 -8.14 80.72 26.20
C GLU A 389 -7.20 79.63 26.79
N VAL A 390 -6.92 78.58 26.01
CA VAL A 390 -5.95 77.55 26.40
C VAL A 390 -4.57 78.13 26.66
N ILE A 391 -4.06 78.99 25.74
CA ILE A 391 -2.77 79.67 25.90
C ILE A 391 -2.78 80.58 27.18
N LYS A 392 -3.86 81.33 27.41
CA LYS A 392 -3.96 82.16 28.57
C LYS A 392 -3.93 81.34 29.88
N ILE A 393 -4.64 80.22 29.97
CA ILE A 393 -4.62 79.35 31.13
C ILE A 393 -3.26 78.73 31.35
N ILE A 394 -2.58 78.20 30.33
CA ILE A 394 -1.24 77.59 30.43
C ILE A 394 -0.20 78.62 30.90
N ARG A 395 -0.23 79.85 30.34
CA ARG A 395 0.68 80.93 30.70
C ARG A 395 0.43 81.46 32.08
N GLY A 396 -0.81 81.44 32.55
CA GLY A 396 -1.23 81.90 33.89
C GLY A 396 -0.93 80.88 35.00
N SER A 397 -0.64 79.63 34.67
CA SER A 397 -0.42 78.58 35.66
C SER A 397 1.08 78.54 36.13
N ASN A 398 1.28 78.23 37.41
CA ASN A 398 2.61 78.20 38.05
C ASN A 398 3.44 76.99 37.66
N ASN A 399 2.81 75.93 37.30
CA ASN A 399 3.46 74.68 36.85
C ASN A 399 2.52 73.86 35.90
N ALA A 400 3.02 72.78 35.30
CA ALA A 400 2.26 71.96 34.39
C ALA A 400 1.03 71.27 35.00
N ASP A 401 1.11 70.86 36.24
CA ASP A 401 0.02 70.22 36.95
C ASP A 401 -1.15 71.20 37.28
N ALA A 402 -0.84 72.46 37.73
CA ALA A 402 -1.82 73.50 37.86
C ALA A 402 -2.49 73.86 36.52
N ALA A 403 -1.73 73.83 35.40
CA ALA A 403 -2.33 74.07 34.10
C ALA A 403 -3.28 72.94 33.68
N LYS A 404 -2.98 71.69 33.99
CA LYS A 404 -3.85 70.53 33.72
C LYS A 404 -5.18 70.68 34.54
N GLU A 405 -5.07 70.94 35.85
CA GLU A 405 -6.25 71.13 36.72
C GLU A 405 -7.15 72.26 36.22
N ALA A 406 -6.59 73.40 35.83
CA ALA A 406 -7.33 74.51 35.27
C ALA A 406 -8.00 74.20 33.91
N LEU A 407 -7.34 73.48 33.03
CA LEU A 407 -7.92 73.00 31.79
C LEU A 407 -9.06 72.01 32.02
N ILE A 408 -8.87 71.02 32.94
CA ILE A 408 -9.92 70.06 33.31
C ILE A 408 -11.17 70.83 33.85
N ALA A 409 -10.99 71.74 34.76
CA ALA A 409 -12.09 72.48 35.34
C ALA A 409 -12.85 73.41 34.36
N ARG A 410 -12.13 73.93 33.34
CA ARG A 410 -12.70 74.87 32.38
C ARG A 410 -13.39 74.21 31.19
N PHE A 411 -12.89 73.14 30.68
CA PHE A 411 -13.36 72.48 29.47
C PHE A 411 -13.92 71.05 29.71
N GLU A 412 -14.08 70.65 31.02
CA GLU A 412 -14.53 69.30 31.37
C GLU A 412 -13.72 68.14 30.76
N LEU A 413 -12.40 68.37 30.62
CA LEU A 413 -11.48 67.42 30.01
C LEU A 413 -11.10 66.32 31.01
N SER A 414 -10.73 65.17 30.47
CA SER A 414 -10.06 64.14 31.25
C SER A 414 -8.60 64.51 31.54
N GLU A 415 -7.99 63.85 32.55
CA GLU A 415 -6.55 64.02 32.87
C GLU A 415 -5.68 63.70 31.66
N ILE A 416 -6.00 62.66 30.90
CA ILE A 416 -5.27 62.22 29.67
C ILE A 416 -5.37 63.31 28.57
N GLN A 417 -6.55 63.90 28.36
CA GLN A 417 -6.75 64.97 27.41
C GLN A 417 -5.99 66.25 27.82
N SER A 418 -6.10 66.64 29.10
CA SER A 418 -5.41 67.81 29.59
C SER A 418 -3.90 67.70 29.54
N LYS A 419 -3.37 66.50 29.81
CA LYS A 419 -1.92 66.22 29.65
C LYS A 419 -1.50 66.34 28.19
N ALA A 420 -2.26 65.77 27.25
CA ALA A 420 -1.97 65.86 25.80
C ALA A 420 -1.97 67.34 25.32
N ILE A 421 -2.87 68.18 25.85
CA ILE A 421 -2.94 69.61 25.51
C ILE A 421 -1.70 70.35 26.03
N VAL A 422 -1.29 70.11 27.31
CA VAL A 422 -0.10 70.75 27.89
C VAL A 422 1.21 70.35 27.16
N GLU A 423 1.28 69.11 26.68
CA GLU A 423 2.40 68.55 25.87
C GLU A 423 2.36 68.91 24.38
N MET A 424 1.31 69.65 23.93
CA MET A 424 1.10 69.98 22.53
C MET A 424 2.18 70.96 22.03
N ARG A 425 2.74 70.65 20.84
CA ARG A 425 3.78 71.48 20.21
C ARG A 425 3.16 72.67 19.53
N LEU A 426 3.82 73.84 19.59
CA LEU A 426 3.32 75.06 18.95
C LEU A 426 3.01 74.98 17.46
N ARG A 427 3.75 74.15 16.72
CA ARG A 427 3.47 73.91 15.29
C ARG A 427 2.05 73.32 15.03
N GLN A 428 1.50 72.59 15.99
CA GLN A 428 0.17 71.95 15.86
C GLN A 428 -0.98 72.97 15.96
N LEU A 429 -0.66 74.20 16.25
CA LEU A 429 -1.61 75.31 16.34
C LEU A 429 -1.86 76.01 15.00
N THR A 430 -1.20 75.63 13.93
CA THR A 430 -1.40 76.18 12.59
C THR A 430 -2.69 75.63 11.97
N GLY A 431 -3.40 76.40 11.15
CA GLY A 431 -4.66 76.02 10.55
C GLY A 431 -4.55 74.71 9.74
N LEU A 432 -3.46 74.51 9.00
CA LEU A 432 -3.21 73.27 8.25
C LEU A 432 -3.12 72.03 9.15
N GLU A 433 -2.57 72.14 10.36
CA GLU A 433 -2.46 71.03 11.28
C GLU A 433 -3.78 70.78 12.02
N GLN A 434 -4.64 71.84 12.23
CA GLN A 434 -5.99 71.70 12.72
C GLN A 434 -6.86 70.88 11.78
N ASP A 435 -6.83 71.17 10.49
CA ASP A 435 -7.55 70.39 9.48
C ASP A 435 -7.10 68.90 9.44
N LYS A 436 -5.79 68.63 9.65
CA LYS A 436 -5.28 67.27 9.79
C LYS A 436 -5.79 66.57 11.02
N LEU A 437 -5.82 67.25 12.20
CA LEU A 437 -6.37 66.68 13.44
C LEU A 437 -7.85 66.30 13.27
N ARG A 438 -8.68 67.13 12.65
CA ARG A 438 -10.06 66.81 12.37
C ARG A 438 -10.21 65.67 11.39
N GLY A 439 -9.41 65.65 10.30
CA GLY A 439 -9.40 64.54 9.36
C GLY A 439 -8.96 63.21 10.01
N GLU A 440 -7.95 63.19 10.91
CA GLU A 440 -7.55 62.03 11.68
C GLU A 440 -8.69 61.57 12.63
N TYR A 441 -9.35 62.49 13.30
CA TYR A 441 -10.47 62.16 14.19
C TYR A 441 -11.63 61.51 13.44
N ASP A 442 -12.06 62.10 12.30
CA ASP A 442 -13.13 61.56 11.46
C ASP A 442 -12.79 60.13 10.95
N ALA A 443 -11.57 59.93 10.51
CA ALA A 443 -11.10 58.61 10.08
C ALA A 443 -11.10 57.57 11.20
N ILE A 444 -10.70 57.97 12.43
CA ILE A 444 -10.70 57.07 13.57
C ILE A 444 -12.15 56.75 14.00
N ILE A 445 -13.09 57.73 14.00
CA ILE A 445 -14.51 57.49 14.30
C ILE A 445 -15.12 56.49 13.32
N GLN A 446 -14.79 56.58 12.02
CA GLN A 446 -15.20 55.60 11.02
C GLN A 446 -14.61 54.22 11.35
N THR A 447 -13.30 54.15 11.71
CA THR A 447 -12.66 52.91 12.14
C THR A 447 -13.32 52.31 13.38
N ILE A 448 -13.66 53.11 14.39
CA ILE A 448 -14.37 52.67 15.60
C ILE A 448 -15.74 52.08 15.23
N ALA A 449 -16.50 52.75 14.33
CA ALA A 449 -17.79 52.25 13.88
C ALA A 449 -17.63 50.88 13.16
N ASP A 450 -16.64 50.75 12.29
CA ASP A 450 -16.33 49.52 11.59
C ASP A 450 -15.93 48.37 12.56
N LEU A 451 -15.05 48.66 13.53
CA LEU A 451 -14.64 47.67 14.55
C LEU A 451 -15.82 47.24 15.45
N LYS A 452 -16.72 48.17 15.82
CA LYS A 452 -17.93 47.83 16.56
C LYS A 452 -18.89 46.97 15.73
N ASP A 453 -19.03 47.22 14.45
CA ASP A 453 -19.81 46.37 13.56
C ASP A 453 -19.22 44.95 13.46
N ILE A 454 -17.89 44.81 13.31
CA ILE A 454 -17.23 43.48 13.34
C ILE A 454 -17.55 42.73 14.63
N LEU A 455 -17.50 43.39 15.80
CA LEU A 455 -17.79 42.75 17.08
C LEU A 455 -19.25 42.34 17.23
N SER A 456 -20.17 43.12 16.71
CA SER A 456 -21.62 42.85 16.79
C SER A 456 -22.14 41.87 15.77
N ASN A 457 -21.42 41.68 14.62
CA ASN A 457 -21.87 40.92 13.47
C ASN A 457 -21.04 39.65 13.27
N GLU A 458 -21.56 38.51 13.72
CA GLU A 458 -20.88 37.22 13.63
C GLU A 458 -20.62 36.77 12.19
N PRO A 459 -21.56 36.85 11.24
CA PRO A 459 -21.29 36.52 9.83
C PRO A 459 -20.11 37.31 9.24
N ARG A 460 -19.94 38.56 9.64
CA ARG A 460 -18.84 39.42 9.21
C ARG A 460 -17.49 38.91 9.74
N ARG A 461 -17.42 38.40 10.96
CA ARG A 461 -16.21 37.80 11.51
C ARG A 461 -15.81 36.56 10.76
N TYR A 462 -16.75 35.69 10.39
CA TYR A 462 -16.48 34.54 9.57
C TYR A 462 -16.04 34.93 8.14
N GLN A 463 -16.60 36.00 7.58
CA GLN A 463 -16.14 36.50 6.28
C GLN A 463 -14.67 36.96 6.35
N ILE A 464 -14.26 37.67 7.40
CA ILE A 464 -12.86 38.06 7.63
C ILE A 464 -11.95 36.83 7.71
N ILE A 465 -12.37 35.77 8.40
CA ILE A 465 -11.62 34.54 8.48
C ILE A 465 -11.46 33.89 7.10
N LYS A 466 -12.53 33.86 6.29
CA LYS A 466 -12.49 33.34 4.92
C LYS A 466 -11.53 34.14 4.03
N ASP A 467 -11.59 35.47 4.11
CA ASP A 467 -10.71 36.35 3.33
C ASP A 467 -9.23 36.16 3.72
N GLU A 468 -8.93 36.00 5.01
CA GLU A 468 -7.59 35.69 5.49
C GLU A 468 -7.10 34.31 5.00
N LEU A 469 -7.96 33.29 5.02
CA LEU A 469 -7.64 31.95 4.53
C LEU A 469 -7.42 31.95 3.01
N LEU A 470 -8.23 32.68 2.25
CA LEU A 470 -8.02 32.82 0.80
C LEU A 470 -6.69 33.53 0.50
N HIS A 471 -6.35 34.58 1.27
CA HIS A 471 -5.04 35.22 1.14
C HIS A 471 -3.87 34.27 1.41
N ILE A 472 -3.97 33.42 2.44
CA ILE A 472 -2.97 32.39 2.76
C ILE A 472 -2.88 31.36 1.62
N LYS A 473 -4.02 30.92 1.07
CA LYS A 473 -4.07 30.01 -0.07
C LYS A 473 -3.39 30.60 -1.30
N ASP A 474 -3.66 31.84 -1.64
CA ASP A 474 -3.04 32.51 -2.80
C ASP A 474 -1.54 32.72 -2.64
N LYS A 475 -1.08 32.91 -1.39
CA LYS A 475 0.32 33.19 -1.08
C LYS A 475 1.20 31.94 -0.97
N TYR A 476 0.66 30.81 -0.48
CA TYR A 476 1.41 29.62 -0.13
C TYR A 476 0.84 28.32 -0.72
N GLY A 477 -0.33 28.37 -1.38
CA GLY A 477 -0.93 27.20 -1.99
C GLY A 477 -0.03 26.60 -3.08
N ASP A 478 0.04 25.27 -3.08
CA ASP A 478 0.77 24.49 -4.07
C ASP A 478 -0.03 23.26 -4.50
N GLU A 479 0.47 22.56 -5.48
CA GLU A 479 -0.13 21.31 -5.93
C GLU A 479 0.17 20.16 -4.98
N ARG A 480 -0.70 19.15 -4.97
CA ARG A 480 -0.52 17.91 -4.25
C ARG A 480 0.73 17.17 -4.75
N ARG A 481 1.53 16.65 -3.82
CA ARG A 481 2.73 15.84 -4.10
C ARG A 481 2.41 14.35 -4.17
N SER A 482 1.59 13.85 -3.23
CA SER A 482 1.24 12.43 -3.16
C SER A 482 0.13 12.07 -4.14
N VAL A 483 0.33 11.04 -4.95
CA VAL A 483 -0.69 10.48 -5.86
C VAL A 483 -1.60 9.55 -5.09
N ILE A 484 -2.89 9.48 -5.47
CA ILE A 484 -3.88 8.58 -4.84
C ILE A 484 -4.25 7.50 -5.83
N GLU A 485 -4.06 6.24 -5.45
CA GLU A 485 -4.51 5.06 -6.17
C GLU A 485 -5.65 4.41 -5.39
N TYR A 486 -6.89 4.62 -5.83
CA TYR A 486 -8.11 4.22 -5.10
C TYR A 486 -8.31 2.70 -5.05
N ALA A 487 -7.92 1.99 -6.11
CA ALA A 487 -8.01 0.54 -6.19
C ALA A 487 -6.83 -0.12 -5.48
N GLY A 488 -6.91 -0.27 -4.17
CA GLY A 488 -5.93 -0.98 -3.36
C GLY A 488 -6.45 -2.39 -3.01
N GLY A 489 -5.69 -3.43 -3.34
CA GLY A 489 -5.91 -4.78 -2.87
C GLY A 489 -4.67 -5.32 -2.17
N ASP A 490 -4.83 -6.25 -1.22
CA ASP A 490 -3.69 -6.95 -0.65
C ASP A 490 -2.92 -7.69 -1.75
N MET A 491 -1.62 -7.46 -1.82
CA MET A 491 -0.73 -8.13 -2.78
C MET A 491 -0.75 -9.64 -2.52
N ARG A 492 -1.23 -10.42 -3.49
CA ARG A 492 -1.27 -11.88 -3.40
C ARG A 492 0.11 -12.47 -3.71
N ILE A 493 0.39 -13.64 -3.15
CA ILE A 493 1.63 -14.39 -3.47
C ILE A 493 1.71 -14.67 -4.98
N GLU A 494 0.58 -14.85 -5.63
CA GLU A 494 0.42 -15.07 -7.07
C GLU A 494 0.96 -13.89 -7.90
N ASP A 495 0.78 -12.65 -7.44
CA ASP A 495 1.25 -11.43 -8.14
C ASP A 495 2.78 -11.30 -8.17
N MET A 496 3.48 -12.16 -7.41
CA MET A 496 4.95 -12.20 -7.32
C MET A 496 5.56 -13.38 -8.08
N ILE A 497 4.75 -14.23 -8.70
CA ILE A 497 5.17 -15.45 -9.38
C ILE A 497 4.72 -15.34 -10.84
N PRO A 498 5.65 -15.52 -11.81
CA PRO A 498 5.28 -15.51 -13.22
C PRO A 498 4.34 -16.69 -13.54
N ASN A 499 3.28 -16.42 -14.31
CA ASN A 499 2.35 -17.47 -14.74
C ASN A 499 2.87 -18.21 -15.99
N THR A 500 4.08 -18.78 -15.87
CA THR A 500 4.71 -19.55 -16.96
C THR A 500 4.15 -20.94 -17.05
N LYS A 501 4.23 -21.54 -18.27
CA LYS A 501 3.91 -22.95 -18.50
C LYS A 501 4.96 -23.84 -17.87
N VAL A 502 4.53 -24.84 -17.13
CA VAL A 502 5.40 -25.81 -16.46
C VAL A 502 4.90 -27.23 -16.70
N VAL A 503 5.82 -28.16 -16.64
CA VAL A 503 5.55 -29.61 -16.69
C VAL A 503 5.61 -30.14 -15.28
N VAL A 504 4.52 -30.72 -14.81
CA VAL A 504 4.49 -31.43 -13.53
C VAL A 504 4.63 -32.92 -13.77
N THR A 505 5.56 -33.53 -13.06
CA THR A 505 5.80 -34.97 -13.15
C THR A 505 5.60 -35.65 -11.81
N ILE A 506 4.96 -36.81 -11.85
CA ILE A 506 4.68 -37.66 -10.69
C ILE A 506 5.19 -39.05 -10.97
N SER A 507 6.03 -39.56 -10.05
CA SER A 507 6.52 -40.96 -10.15
C SER A 507 5.57 -41.93 -9.42
N ASN A 508 5.68 -43.23 -9.75
CA ASN A 508 4.90 -44.27 -9.09
C ASN A 508 5.16 -44.37 -7.59
N ALA A 509 6.37 -44.02 -7.13
CA ALA A 509 6.68 -43.91 -5.70
C ALA A 509 6.15 -42.63 -5.03
N GLY A 510 5.41 -41.77 -5.78
CA GLY A 510 4.78 -40.58 -5.27
C GLY A 510 5.71 -39.37 -5.12
N TYR A 511 6.79 -39.29 -5.91
CA TYR A 511 7.62 -38.08 -6.00
C TYR A 511 7.05 -37.10 -7.01
N LEU A 512 6.93 -35.82 -6.59
CA LEU A 512 6.33 -34.72 -7.35
C LEU A 512 7.35 -33.62 -7.57
N LYS A 513 7.44 -33.09 -8.79
CA LYS A 513 8.19 -31.89 -9.14
C LYS A 513 7.53 -31.12 -10.28
N ARG A 514 7.85 -29.85 -10.40
CA ARG A 514 7.59 -29.04 -11.59
C ARG A 514 8.89 -28.66 -12.27
N THR A 515 8.88 -28.60 -13.58
CA THR A 515 10.01 -28.24 -14.42
C THR A 515 9.52 -27.23 -15.46
N ASN A 516 10.30 -26.22 -15.80
CA ASN A 516 9.92 -25.28 -16.86
C ASN A 516 9.73 -26.04 -18.17
N LEU A 517 8.65 -25.73 -18.92
CA LEU A 517 8.35 -26.40 -20.19
C LEU A 517 9.49 -26.24 -21.21
N GLU A 518 10.19 -25.11 -21.20
CA GLU A 518 11.33 -24.83 -22.09
C GLU A 518 12.50 -25.84 -21.95
N GLU A 519 12.62 -26.50 -20.81
CA GLU A 519 13.60 -27.54 -20.62
C GLU A 519 13.30 -28.83 -21.45
N TYR A 520 12.04 -29.01 -21.89
CA TYR A 520 11.62 -30.17 -22.67
C TYR A 520 11.71 -29.85 -24.17
N LYS A 521 12.91 -30.07 -24.79
CA LYS A 521 13.12 -29.90 -26.23
C LYS A 521 12.41 -31.00 -27.04
N VAL A 522 11.79 -30.62 -28.14
CA VAL A 522 11.18 -31.55 -29.10
C VAL A 522 12.27 -32.41 -29.76
N GLN A 523 12.04 -33.72 -29.93
CA GLN A 523 12.91 -34.64 -30.65
C GLN A 523 12.24 -35.19 -31.90
N ASN A 524 12.97 -35.27 -33.03
CA ASN A 524 12.48 -35.85 -34.28
C ASN A 524 12.29 -37.37 -34.21
N ARG A 525 11.45 -37.89 -35.10
CA ARG A 525 11.11 -39.30 -35.31
C ARG A 525 12.32 -40.22 -35.26
N GLY A 526 12.30 -41.30 -34.44
CA GLY A 526 13.40 -42.29 -34.32
C GLY A 526 14.49 -41.90 -33.30
N GLY A 527 14.36 -40.82 -32.55
CA GLY A 527 15.30 -40.47 -31.46
C GLY A 527 15.29 -41.48 -30.32
N ARG A 528 16.40 -41.56 -29.58
CA ARG A 528 16.56 -42.48 -28.41
C ARG A 528 15.77 -42.05 -27.16
N GLY A 529 14.93 -41.04 -27.22
CA GLY A 529 14.25 -40.48 -26.05
C GLY A 529 15.18 -39.79 -25.05
N GLN A 530 14.65 -38.88 -24.29
CA GLN A 530 15.38 -38.24 -23.16
C GLN A 530 14.87 -38.78 -21.83
N LYS A 531 15.76 -38.87 -20.85
CA LYS A 531 15.40 -39.29 -19.50
C LYS A 531 14.64 -38.15 -18.80
N GLY A 532 13.34 -38.31 -18.56
CA GLY A 532 12.46 -37.29 -17.98
C GLY A 532 12.65 -37.10 -16.48
N ALA A 533 13.24 -38.04 -15.79
CA ALA A 533 13.65 -37.96 -14.37
C ALA A 533 14.67 -39.05 -14.03
N THR A 534 15.48 -38.80 -12.99
CA THR A 534 16.31 -39.83 -12.38
C THR A 534 15.48 -40.43 -11.22
N THR A 535 15.08 -41.70 -11.39
CA THR A 535 14.33 -42.45 -10.38
C THR A 535 15.27 -43.37 -9.60
N ARG A 536 14.87 -43.83 -8.42
CA ARG A 536 15.55 -44.95 -7.73
C ARG A 536 15.30 -46.23 -8.53
N ASN A 537 16.17 -47.26 -8.34
CA ASN A 537 15.91 -48.57 -8.89
C ASN A 537 14.46 -48.98 -8.52
N GLU A 538 13.63 -49.34 -9.54
CA GLU A 538 12.23 -49.76 -9.44
C GLU A 538 11.16 -48.61 -9.39
N ASP A 539 11.49 -47.30 -9.42
CA ASP A 539 10.54 -46.21 -9.57
C ASP A 539 10.50 -45.69 -11.02
N PHE A 540 9.33 -45.29 -11.51
CA PHE A 540 9.13 -44.78 -12.88
C PHE A 540 8.13 -43.62 -12.88
N LEU A 541 8.16 -42.80 -13.94
CA LEU A 541 7.21 -41.73 -14.12
C LEU A 541 5.80 -42.27 -14.46
N GLU A 542 4.85 -42.08 -13.62
CA GLU A 542 3.45 -42.53 -13.80
C GLU A 542 2.59 -41.48 -14.49
N HIS A 543 2.78 -40.20 -14.13
CA HIS A 543 1.96 -39.09 -14.67
C HIS A 543 2.83 -37.92 -15.10
N LEU A 544 2.43 -37.28 -16.19
CA LEU A 544 2.98 -36.06 -16.73
C LEU A 544 1.84 -35.18 -17.24
N PHE A 545 1.83 -33.91 -16.91
CA PHE A 545 0.91 -32.94 -17.46
C PHE A 545 1.52 -31.56 -17.52
N VAL A 546 0.95 -30.73 -18.41
CA VAL A 546 1.34 -29.34 -18.60
C VAL A 546 0.29 -28.45 -17.97
N GLY A 547 0.71 -27.46 -17.21
CA GLY A 547 -0.13 -26.44 -16.62
C GLY A 547 0.62 -25.11 -16.49
N THR A 548 -0.04 -24.13 -15.91
CA THR A 548 0.58 -22.82 -15.58
C THR A 548 0.72 -22.66 -14.06
N ASN A 549 1.68 -21.86 -13.62
CA ASN A 549 1.98 -21.69 -12.20
C ASN A 549 0.79 -21.30 -11.33
N HIS A 550 -0.14 -20.48 -11.84
CA HIS A 550 -1.26 -19.97 -11.05
C HIS A 550 -2.46 -20.91 -10.97
N GLN A 551 -2.48 -21.99 -11.74
CA GLN A 551 -3.57 -22.96 -11.72
C GLN A 551 -3.60 -23.75 -10.41
N TYR A 552 -4.78 -24.20 -10.02
CA TYR A 552 -4.94 -25.19 -8.95
C TYR A 552 -4.77 -26.60 -9.49
N MET A 553 -4.06 -27.39 -8.73
CA MET A 553 -4.00 -28.82 -8.93
C MET A 553 -4.77 -29.53 -7.84
N MET A 554 -5.67 -30.42 -8.23
CA MET A 554 -6.48 -31.26 -7.36
C MET A 554 -5.94 -32.68 -7.42
N PHE A 555 -5.66 -33.25 -6.27
CA PHE A 555 -5.11 -34.60 -6.10
C PHE A 555 -6.19 -35.51 -5.55
N PHE A 556 -6.61 -36.48 -6.31
CA PHE A 556 -7.61 -37.46 -5.91
C PHE A 556 -6.92 -38.77 -5.50
N THR A 557 -7.22 -39.25 -4.31
CA THR A 557 -6.58 -40.44 -3.77
C THR A 557 -7.39 -41.71 -4.06
N GLN A 558 -6.73 -42.88 -4.00
CA GLN A 558 -7.38 -44.17 -4.22
C GLN A 558 -8.53 -44.43 -3.24
N LYS A 559 -8.45 -43.86 -2.01
CA LYS A 559 -9.50 -43.97 -0.99
C LYS A 559 -10.62 -42.92 -1.19
N GLY A 560 -10.56 -42.09 -2.26
CA GLY A 560 -11.62 -41.18 -2.63
C GLY A 560 -11.58 -39.81 -1.92
N LYS A 561 -10.43 -39.38 -1.36
CA LYS A 561 -10.22 -38.01 -0.88
C LYS A 561 -9.68 -37.12 -1.98
N VAL A 562 -9.89 -35.80 -1.86
CA VAL A 562 -9.28 -34.79 -2.72
C VAL A 562 -8.54 -33.75 -1.90
N PHE A 563 -7.34 -33.37 -2.36
CA PHE A 563 -6.49 -32.32 -1.84
C PHE A 563 -6.23 -31.28 -2.91
N TRP A 564 -5.86 -30.05 -2.52
CA TRP A 564 -5.53 -28.95 -3.42
C TRP A 564 -4.15 -28.42 -3.18
N MET A 565 -3.52 -27.95 -4.23
CA MET A 565 -2.26 -27.22 -4.20
C MET A 565 -2.20 -26.28 -5.40
N ARG A 566 -1.60 -25.11 -5.24
CA ARG A 566 -1.24 -24.29 -6.40
C ARG A 566 -0.04 -24.91 -7.11
N VAL A 567 0.00 -24.82 -8.43
CA VAL A 567 1.10 -25.38 -9.22
C VAL A 567 2.44 -24.76 -8.81
N TYR A 568 2.49 -23.46 -8.47
CA TYR A 568 3.71 -22.81 -8.01
C TYR A 568 4.22 -23.30 -6.64
N GLU A 569 3.38 -23.94 -5.83
CA GLU A 569 3.78 -24.54 -4.53
C GLU A 569 4.50 -25.87 -4.72
N ILE A 570 4.40 -26.49 -5.91
CA ILE A 570 5.10 -27.72 -6.26
C ILE A 570 6.59 -27.39 -6.38
N PRO A 571 7.48 -28.16 -5.73
CA PRO A 571 8.90 -27.92 -5.77
C PRO A 571 9.46 -27.91 -7.18
N GLU A 572 10.23 -26.88 -7.51
CA GLU A 572 10.92 -26.76 -8.79
C GLU A 572 12.14 -27.67 -8.83
N GLY A 573 12.35 -28.30 -9.96
CA GLY A 573 13.49 -29.18 -10.15
C GLY A 573 13.79 -29.42 -11.64
N GLY A 574 15.07 -29.45 -12.00
CA GLY A 574 15.49 -29.78 -13.35
C GLY A 574 15.15 -31.25 -13.73
N LYS A 575 15.28 -31.61 -15.02
CA LYS A 575 14.96 -32.94 -15.55
C LYS A 575 15.57 -34.10 -14.75
N SER A 576 16.80 -33.95 -14.25
CA SER A 576 17.55 -35.01 -13.54
C SER A 576 17.21 -35.11 -12.05
N THR A 577 16.43 -34.19 -11.45
CA THR A 577 16.10 -34.24 -10.02
C THR A 577 14.97 -35.22 -9.73
N LYS A 578 14.93 -35.76 -8.52
CA LYS A 578 13.90 -36.72 -8.09
C LYS A 578 12.57 -36.04 -7.68
N GLY A 579 12.59 -34.77 -7.35
CA GLY A 579 11.45 -34.09 -6.76
C GLY A 579 11.27 -34.35 -5.24
N ARG A 580 10.11 -34.02 -4.70
CA ARG A 580 9.74 -34.27 -3.29
C ARG A 580 8.59 -35.27 -3.20
N ALA A 581 8.60 -36.12 -2.16
CA ALA A 581 7.50 -37.02 -1.89
C ALA A 581 6.20 -36.24 -1.61
N MET A 582 5.08 -36.62 -2.23
CA MET A 582 3.77 -35.99 -2.07
C MET A 582 3.31 -35.97 -0.61
N GLN A 583 3.66 -36.97 0.18
CA GLN A 583 3.36 -37.04 1.60
C GLN A 583 3.96 -35.88 2.42
N ASN A 584 4.99 -35.22 1.91
CA ASN A 584 5.58 -34.01 2.51
C ASN A 584 4.95 -32.70 2.01
N LEU A 585 4.10 -32.77 1.01
CA LEU A 585 3.47 -31.61 0.36
C LEU A 585 1.97 -31.53 0.67
N ILE A 586 1.28 -32.68 0.73
CA ILE A 586 -0.14 -32.80 1.07
C ILE A 586 -0.29 -33.79 2.24
N ASN A 587 -1.28 -33.52 3.10
CA ASN A 587 -1.52 -34.30 4.31
C ASN A 587 -2.29 -35.60 4.01
N ILE A 588 -1.65 -36.49 3.23
CA ILE A 588 -2.20 -37.80 2.80
C ILE A 588 -1.84 -38.89 3.83
N GLU A 589 -2.71 -39.85 4.05
CA GLU A 589 -2.48 -41.01 4.90
C GLU A 589 -1.36 -41.91 4.34
N GLN A 590 -0.61 -42.59 5.20
CA GLN A 590 0.55 -43.40 4.78
C GLN A 590 0.22 -44.55 3.83
N ASP A 591 -1.01 -45.08 3.94
CA ASP A 591 -1.52 -46.20 3.17
C ASP A 591 -2.42 -45.78 2.00
N ASP A 592 -2.51 -44.48 1.70
CA ASP A 592 -3.25 -43.93 0.57
C ASP A 592 -2.31 -43.45 -0.54
N LYS A 593 -2.76 -43.46 -1.79
CA LYS A 593 -1.99 -43.03 -2.95
C LYS A 593 -2.85 -42.11 -3.82
N VAL A 594 -2.23 -41.09 -4.42
CA VAL A 594 -2.89 -40.29 -5.45
C VAL A 594 -3.03 -41.12 -6.71
N LYS A 595 -4.25 -41.18 -7.27
CA LYS A 595 -4.58 -41.92 -8.48
C LYS A 595 -4.99 -41.03 -9.65
N ALA A 596 -5.56 -39.87 -9.36
CA ALA A 596 -5.94 -38.93 -10.37
C ALA A 596 -5.65 -37.50 -9.94
N PHE A 597 -5.44 -36.64 -10.90
CA PHE A 597 -5.27 -35.23 -10.68
C PHE A 597 -5.97 -34.42 -11.77
N LEU A 598 -6.40 -33.21 -11.38
CA LEU A 598 -7.02 -32.26 -12.27
C LEU A 598 -6.30 -30.92 -12.13
N VAL A 599 -6.11 -30.25 -13.27
CA VAL A 599 -5.70 -28.85 -13.29
C VAL A 599 -6.94 -28.02 -13.53
N THR A 600 -7.22 -27.06 -12.65
CA THR A 600 -8.37 -26.17 -12.75
C THR A 600 -7.91 -24.72 -12.86
N GLN A 601 -8.74 -23.88 -13.49
CA GLN A 601 -8.53 -22.43 -13.49
C GLN A 601 -8.79 -21.82 -12.11
N ASP A 602 -9.37 -20.64 -12.03
CA ASP A 602 -9.65 -20.02 -10.74
C ASP A 602 -10.91 -20.62 -10.09
N LEU A 603 -10.75 -21.18 -8.88
CA LEU A 603 -11.86 -21.69 -8.06
C LEU A 603 -12.72 -20.61 -7.38
N LYS A 604 -12.42 -19.32 -7.61
CA LYS A 604 -13.23 -18.18 -7.16
C LYS A 604 -14.15 -17.63 -8.23
N ASP A 605 -13.96 -18.02 -9.48
CA ASP A 605 -14.83 -17.65 -10.59
C ASP A 605 -16.15 -18.45 -10.49
N GLU A 606 -17.22 -17.76 -10.10
CA GLU A 606 -18.54 -18.37 -9.89
C GLU A 606 -19.12 -18.96 -11.17
N ASP A 607 -18.93 -18.32 -12.32
CA ASP A 607 -19.43 -18.84 -13.60
C ASP A 607 -18.69 -20.12 -13.99
N TYR A 608 -17.36 -20.14 -13.78
CA TYR A 608 -16.54 -21.30 -14.06
C TYR A 608 -16.90 -22.49 -13.17
N ILE A 609 -17.00 -22.32 -11.84
CA ILE A 609 -17.28 -23.44 -10.92
C ILE A 609 -18.70 -23.98 -11.03
N ASN A 610 -19.67 -23.16 -11.44
CA ASN A 610 -21.06 -23.56 -11.61
C ASN A 610 -21.32 -24.23 -12.97
N SER A 611 -20.50 -23.94 -13.99
CA SER A 611 -20.64 -24.55 -15.34
C SER A 611 -19.83 -25.84 -15.51
N HIS A 612 -18.99 -26.22 -14.54
CA HIS A 612 -18.13 -27.38 -14.64
C HIS A 612 -18.45 -28.48 -13.62
N TYR A 613 -18.13 -29.72 -13.99
CA TYR A 613 -18.33 -30.91 -13.17
C TYR A 613 -17.04 -31.73 -13.11
N VAL A 614 -16.87 -32.48 -12.03
CA VAL A 614 -15.84 -33.52 -11.92
C VAL A 614 -16.52 -34.88 -12.06
N ILE A 615 -16.12 -35.59 -13.13
CA ILE A 615 -16.56 -36.97 -13.32
C ILE A 615 -15.43 -37.91 -12.90
N MET A 616 -15.76 -38.95 -12.15
CA MET A 616 -14.83 -39.91 -11.56
C MET A 616 -15.20 -41.33 -11.94
N ALA A 617 -14.21 -42.18 -12.12
CA ALA A 617 -14.38 -43.59 -12.37
C ALA A 617 -13.54 -44.44 -11.40
N THR A 618 -14.09 -45.60 -10.98
CA THR A 618 -13.38 -46.55 -10.14
C THR A 618 -12.98 -47.79 -10.96
N LYS A 619 -12.01 -48.56 -10.45
CA LYS A 619 -11.53 -49.78 -11.08
C LYS A 619 -12.63 -50.84 -11.30
N LYS A 620 -13.58 -50.92 -10.37
CA LYS A 620 -14.74 -51.82 -10.53
C LYS A 620 -15.89 -51.24 -11.33
N GLY A 621 -15.65 -50.15 -12.07
CA GLY A 621 -16.59 -49.62 -13.07
C GLY A 621 -17.71 -48.77 -12.51
N GLN A 622 -17.59 -48.19 -11.31
CA GLN A 622 -18.49 -47.15 -10.83
C GLN A 622 -18.12 -45.80 -11.48
N VAL A 623 -19.11 -44.96 -11.75
CA VAL A 623 -18.96 -43.62 -12.26
C VAL A 623 -19.73 -42.63 -11.40
N LYS A 624 -19.18 -41.50 -11.11
CA LYS A 624 -19.78 -40.41 -10.32
C LYS A 624 -19.54 -39.06 -10.96
N LYS A 625 -20.55 -38.20 -10.96
CA LYS A 625 -20.47 -36.80 -11.40
C LYS A 625 -20.80 -35.89 -10.22
N THR A 626 -19.98 -34.87 -10.00
CA THR A 626 -20.13 -33.88 -8.92
C THR A 626 -19.86 -32.49 -9.46
N SER A 627 -20.67 -31.49 -9.09
CA SER A 627 -20.41 -30.07 -9.45
C SER A 627 -19.07 -29.61 -8.94
N LEU A 628 -18.33 -28.83 -9.73
CA LEU A 628 -17.01 -28.26 -9.34
C LEU A 628 -17.15 -27.30 -8.15
N GLU A 629 -18.29 -26.62 -8.01
CA GLU A 629 -18.62 -25.76 -6.86
C GLU A 629 -18.40 -26.49 -5.53
N GLN A 630 -18.74 -27.79 -5.44
CA GLN A 630 -18.53 -28.56 -4.21
C GLN A 630 -17.05 -28.74 -3.83
N TYR A 631 -16.14 -28.43 -4.73
CA TYR A 631 -14.69 -28.48 -4.54
C TYR A 631 -14.02 -27.09 -4.54
N SER A 632 -14.79 -26.01 -4.62
CA SER A 632 -14.26 -24.61 -4.73
C SER A 632 -13.61 -24.08 -3.45
N ARG A 633 -13.78 -24.78 -2.32
CA ARG A 633 -13.23 -24.36 -1.01
C ARG A 633 -12.10 -25.31 -0.57
N PRO A 634 -10.83 -25.01 -0.96
CA PRO A 634 -9.67 -25.81 -0.56
C PRO A 634 -9.54 -25.97 0.95
N ARG A 635 -9.15 -27.18 1.40
CA ARG A 635 -8.84 -27.46 2.80
C ARG A 635 -7.54 -28.26 2.88
N THR A 636 -6.67 -27.92 3.83
CA THR A 636 -5.34 -28.56 4.02
C THR A 636 -5.45 -30.04 4.33
N ASN A 637 -6.49 -30.48 5.03
CA ASN A 637 -6.71 -31.88 5.40
C ASN A 637 -7.46 -32.68 4.33
N GLY A 638 -7.71 -32.08 3.15
CA GLY A 638 -8.52 -32.69 2.12
C GLY A 638 -10.00 -32.86 2.50
N ILE A 639 -10.82 -33.26 1.54
CA ILE A 639 -12.23 -33.61 1.76
C ILE A 639 -12.56 -34.91 1.02
N ASN A 640 -13.65 -35.55 1.42
CA ASN A 640 -14.15 -36.71 0.70
C ASN A 640 -14.72 -36.31 -0.67
N ALA A 641 -14.22 -36.93 -1.74
CA ALA A 641 -14.65 -36.71 -3.13
C ALA A 641 -15.63 -37.78 -3.60
N ILE A 642 -15.42 -39.02 -3.22
CA ILE A 642 -16.25 -40.18 -3.52
C ILE A 642 -16.13 -41.21 -2.40
N THR A 643 -17.22 -41.89 -2.03
CA THR A 643 -17.15 -43.04 -1.12
C THR A 643 -16.79 -44.27 -1.91
N ILE A 644 -15.64 -44.84 -1.67
CA ILE A 644 -15.15 -46.07 -2.32
C ILE A 644 -15.74 -47.29 -1.61
N LYS A 645 -16.24 -48.27 -2.37
CA LYS A 645 -16.74 -49.52 -1.87
C LYS A 645 -15.59 -50.48 -1.52
N ASP A 646 -15.86 -51.43 -0.60
CA ASP A 646 -14.87 -52.44 -0.22
C ASP A 646 -14.25 -53.15 -1.43
N GLY A 647 -12.93 -53.17 -1.48
CA GLY A 647 -12.16 -53.80 -2.54
C GLY A 647 -12.18 -53.09 -3.89
N ASP A 648 -12.64 -51.84 -3.94
CA ASP A 648 -12.59 -50.96 -5.12
C ASP A 648 -11.58 -49.82 -4.89
N GLU A 649 -11.15 -49.10 -5.90
CA GLU A 649 -10.25 -47.98 -5.87
C GLU A 649 -10.68 -46.90 -6.86
N LEU A 650 -10.44 -45.66 -6.53
CA LEU A 650 -10.57 -44.58 -7.53
C LEU A 650 -9.48 -44.76 -8.59
N LEU A 651 -9.85 -44.67 -9.84
CA LEU A 651 -8.96 -44.81 -10.98
C LEU A 651 -8.62 -43.47 -11.61
N GLU A 652 -9.64 -42.68 -11.95
CA GLU A 652 -9.46 -41.47 -12.72
C GLU A 652 -10.53 -40.44 -12.41
N ALA A 653 -10.20 -39.15 -12.56
CA ALA A 653 -11.09 -38.01 -12.47
C ALA A 653 -10.87 -37.07 -13.66
N LYS A 654 -11.91 -36.51 -14.22
CA LYS A 654 -11.88 -35.54 -15.34
C LYS A 654 -12.79 -34.35 -15.07
N LEU A 655 -12.36 -33.20 -15.55
CA LEU A 655 -13.18 -31.99 -15.57
C LEU A 655 -14.03 -31.96 -16.85
N THR A 656 -15.34 -31.66 -16.72
CA THR A 656 -16.30 -31.64 -17.83
C THR A 656 -17.26 -30.46 -17.71
N THR A 657 -17.92 -30.10 -18.81
CA THR A 657 -18.98 -29.08 -18.86
C THR A 657 -20.40 -29.66 -18.69
N GLY A 658 -20.50 -30.97 -18.58
CA GLY A 658 -21.79 -31.65 -18.30
C GLY A 658 -22.48 -32.26 -19.51
N ASP A 659 -22.02 -31.97 -20.72
CA ASP A 659 -22.52 -32.38 -22.01
C ASP A 659 -21.57 -33.32 -22.78
N SER A 660 -20.49 -33.74 -22.17
CA SER A 660 -19.47 -34.62 -22.72
C SER A 660 -20.02 -36.03 -22.95
N GLN A 661 -19.30 -36.80 -23.77
CA GLN A 661 -19.49 -38.23 -23.86
C GLN A 661 -18.38 -38.97 -23.11
N VAL A 662 -18.78 -39.89 -22.26
CA VAL A 662 -17.85 -40.61 -21.38
C VAL A 662 -17.55 -41.97 -21.98
N MET A 663 -16.29 -42.33 -22.06
CA MET A 663 -15.84 -43.65 -22.43
C MET A 663 -15.03 -44.30 -21.29
N LEU A 664 -15.34 -45.57 -21.01
CA LEU A 664 -14.59 -46.43 -20.09
C LEU A 664 -14.03 -47.59 -20.86
N ALA A 665 -12.77 -47.96 -20.61
CA ALA A 665 -12.13 -49.10 -21.20
C ALA A 665 -11.71 -50.14 -20.17
N LEU A 666 -11.84 -51.41 -20.50
CA LEU A 666 -11.46 -52.56 -19.67
C LEU A 666 -10.12 -53.14 -20.10
N ALA A 667 -9.36 -53.72 -19.17
CA ALA A 667 -8.13 -54.46 -19.43
C ALA A 667 -8.36 -55.57 -20.48
N SER A 668 -9.52 -56.21 -20.46
CA SER A 668 -9.97 -57.22 -21.42
C SER A 668 -10.21 -56.70 -22.85
N GLY A 669 -9.86 -55.43 -23.16
CA GLY A 669 -9.96 -54.85 -24.51
C GLY A 669 -11.39 -54.46 -24.94
N LYS A 670 -12.32 -54.26 -24.04
CA LYS A 670 -13.64 -53.70 -24.32
C LYS A 670 -13.81 -52.30 -23.80
N SER A 671 -14.65 -51.51 -24.45
CA SER A 671 -14.99 -50.14 -24.02
C SER A 671 -16.51 -49.86 -24.16
N ILE A 672 -17.03 -48.98 -23.32
CA ILE A 672 -18.40 -48.47 -23.40
C ILE A 672 -18.36 -46.96 -23.62
N ARG A 673 -19.28 -46.44 -24.45
CA ARG A 673 -19.48 -45.02 -24.69
C ARG A 673 -20.93 -44.66 -24.31
N PHE A 674 -21.10 -43.62 -23.50
CA PHE A 674 -22.43 -43.13 -23.09
C PHE A 674 -22.39 -41.61 -22.89
N GLU A 675 -23.55 -40.96 -22.97
CA GLU A 675 -23.68 -39.52 -22.71
C GLU A 675 -23.51 -39.23 -21.21
N GLU A 676 -22.71 -38.20 -20.88
CA GLU A 676 -22.51 -37.76 -19.51
C GLU A 676 -23.79 -37.40 -18.77
N ALA A 677 -24.81 -36.87 -19.51
CA ALA A 677 -26.16 -36.56 -19.01
C ALA A 677 -26.85 -37.77 -18.38
N LYS A 678 -26.48 -39.00 -18.78
CA LYS A 678 -27.00 -40.25 -18.15
C LYS A 678 -26.46 -40.47 -16.73
N THR A 679 -25.48 -39.66 -16.31
CA THR A 679 -24.96 -39.66 -14.94
C THR A 679 -25.40 -38.37 -14.26
N ARG A 680 -26.41 -38.46 -13.36
CA ARG A 680 -26.91 -37.29 -12.63
C ARG A 680 -25.81 -36.74 -11.70
N PRO A 681 -25.73 -35.41 -11.46
CA PRO A 681 -24.87 -34.85 -10.43
C PRO A 681 -25.23 -35.43 -9.05
N MET A 682 -24.17 -35.72 -8.25
CA MET A 682 -24.31 -36.33 -6.91
C MET A 682 -23.43 -35.61 -5.93
N GLY A 683 -23.80 -35.59 -4.63
CA GLY A 683 -23.02 -35.02 -3.56
C GLY A 683 -21.68 -35.77 -3.32
N ARG A 684 -20.70 -35.13 -2.69
CA ARG A 684 -19.35 -35.65 -2.47
C ARG A 684 -19.28 -37.04 -1.80
N THR A 685 -20.21 -37.37 -0.92
CA THR A 685 -20.25 -38.62 -0.15
C THR A 685 -20.93 -39.80 -0.88
N ALA A 686 -21.45 -39.59 -2.09
CA ALA A 686 -22.03 -40.67 -2.86
C ALA A 686 -20.97 -41.61 -3.43
N SER A 687 -21.29 -42.92 -3.60
CA SER A 687 -20.40 -43.93 -4.18
C SER A 687 -20.52 -44.06 -5.71
N GLY A 688 -21.38 -43.26 -6.32
CA GLY A 688 -21.60 -43.31 -7.77
C GLY A 688 -22.62 -44.37 -8.23
N VAL A 689 -22.64 -44.59 -9.55
CA VAL A 689 -23.54 -45.53 -10.22
C VAL A 689 -22.71 -46.42 -11.18
N ARG A 690 -23.26 -47.59 -11.57
CA ARG A 690 -22.54 -48.48 -12.50
C ARG A 690 -22.33 -47.80 -13.86
N GLY A 691 -21.09 -47.66 -14.30
CA GLY A 691 -20.65 -47.14 -15.60
C GLY A 691 -20.51 -48.22 -16.67
N ILE A 692 -19.83 -49.32 -16.34
CA ILE A 692 -19.60 -50.49 -17.21
C ILE A 692 -19.73 -51.78 -16.38
N THR A 693 -20.10 -52.89 -17.06
CA THR A 693 -20.08 -54.22 -16.46
C THR A 693 -18.78 -54.92 -16.85
N LEU A 694 -18.02 -55.41 -15.84
CA LEU A 694 -16.78 -56.17 -16.02
C LEU A 694 -17.05 -57.49 -16.72
N GLN A 695 -16.11 -58.01 -17.47
CA GLN A 695 -16.23 -59.24 -18.23
C GLN A 695 -16.03 -60.49 -17.36
N HIS A 696 -15.15 -60.42 -16.34
CA HIS A 696 -14.85 -61.47 -15.39
C HIS A 696 -14.44 -60.80 -14.03
N GLU A 697 -14.28 -61.60 -12.97
CA GLU A 697 -13.97 -61.07 -11.62
C GLU A 697 -12.65 -60.28 -11.53
N ASN A 698 -11.63 -60.71 -12.33
CA ASN A 698 -10.35 -60.09 -12.36
C ASN A 698 -10.19 -58.97 -13.43
N ASP A 699 -11.28 -58.63 -14.14
CA ASP A 699 -11.28 -57.52 -15.09
C ASP A 699 -11.38 -56.21 -14.37
N GLU A 700 -10.74 -55.17 -14.89
CA GLU A 700 -10.74 -53.82 -14.31
C GLU A 700 -10.88 -52.76 -15.38
N VAL A 701 -11.39 -51.60 -15.00
CA VAL A 701 -11.33 -50.38 -15.81
C VAL A 701 -9.90 -49.84 -15.77
N ILE A 702 -9.35 -49.57 -16.97
CA ILE A 702 -7.97 -49.08 -17.10
C ILE A 702 -7.87 -47.57 -17.41
N GLY A 703 -8.95 -46.97 -17.79
CA GLY A 703 -9.01 -45.53 -18.05
C GLY A 703 -10.40 -45.04 -18.40
N MET A 704 -10.59 -43.74 -18.22
CA MET A 704 -11.76 -43.00 -18.56
C MET A 704 -11.44 -41.82 -19.48
N VAL A 705 -12.22 -41.61 -20.51
CA VAL A 705 -12.10 -40.46 -21.41
C VAL A 705 -13.42 -39.69 -21.41
N ALA A 706 -13.32 -38.38 -21.26
CA ALA A 706 -14.41 -37.44 -21.51
C ALA A 706 -14.18 -36.79 -22.88
N VAL A 707 -15.11 -36.95 -23.81
CA VAL A 707 -14.99 -36.48 -25.18
C VAL A 707 -15.98 -35.34 -25.39
N ASN A 708 -15.46 -34.16 -25.73
CA ASN A 708 -16.24 -32.97 -26.07
C ASN A 708 -16.23 -32.71 -27.59
N ASP A 709 -15.12 -33.08 -28.26
CA ASP A 709 -14.98 -32.93 -29.71
C ASP A 709 -15.29 -34.24 -30.41
N MET A 710 -16.28 -34.25 -31.32
CA MET A 710 -16.75 -35.42 -32.04
C MET A 710 -15.82 -35.85 -33.21
N GLU A 711 -14.95 -34.98 -33.65
CA GLU A 711 -13.97 -35.28 -34.71
C GLU A 711 -12.71 -35.98 -34.19
N SER A 712 -12.54 -36.01 -32.87
CA SER A 712 -11.39 -36.62 -32.22
C SER A 712 -11.36 -38.14 -32.36
N ASN A 713 -10.15 -38.70 -32.26
CA ASN A 713 -9.95 -40.15 -32.34
C ASN A 713 -9.70 -40.76 -30.97
N ILE A 714 -10.00 -42.00 -30.78
CA ILE A 714 -9.70 -42.80 -29.60
C ILE A 714 -8.44 -43.61 -29.82
N LEU A 715 -7.38 -43.24 -29.07
CA LEU A 715 -6.14 -43.97 -28.98
C LEU A 715 -6.25 -45.04 -27.91
N VAL A 716 -5.81 -46.26 -28.21
CA VAL A 716 -5.64 -47.34 -27.22
C VAL A 716 -4.23 -47.93 -27.32
N VAL A 717 -3.64 -48.21 -26.16
CA VAL A 717 -2.28 -48.75 -26.05
C VAL A 717 -2.31 -49.97 -25.14
N SER A 718 -1.60 -51.05 -25.57
CA SER A 718 -1.51 -52.30 -24.80
C SER A 718 -0.16 -52.44 -24.12
N GLU A 719 -0.07 -53.34 -23.16
CA GLU A 719 1.06 -53.59 -22.27
C GLU A 719 2.37 -53.83 -23.02
N LYS A 720 2.33 -54.54 -24.19
CA LYS A 720 3.51 -54.87 -25.00
C LYS A 720 3.81 -53.86 -26.12
N GLY A 721 3.31 -52.61 -25.96
CA GLY A 721 3.65 -51.51 -26.86
C GLY A 721 2.91 -51.52 -28.19
N TYR A 722 1.81 -52.26 -28.35
CA TYR A 722 0.89 -52.15 -29.49
C TYR A 722 -0.19 -51.15 -29.20
N GLY A 723 -0.55 -50.37 -30.21
CA GLY A 723 -1.62 -49.38 -30.08
C GLY A 723 -2.16 -48.99 -31.46
N LYS A 724 -3.24 -48.25 -31.41
CA LYS A 724 -3.91 -47.67 -32.59
C LYS A 724 -4.79 -46.52 -32.21
N ARG A 725 -5.10 -45.68 -33.17
CA ARG A 725 -6.23 -44.75 -33.09
C ARG A 725 -7.39 -45.23 -33.95
N SER A 726 -8.61 -45.05 -33.45
CA SER A 726 -9.85 -45.40 -34.11
C SER A 726 -10.78 -44.22 -34.10
N LYS A 727 -11.67 -44.07 -35.11
CA LYS A 727 -12.65 -43.00 -35.13
C LYS A 727 -13.65 -43.18 -33.96
N LEU A 728 -14.03 -42.05 -33.37
CA LEU A 728 -15.04 -42.05 -32.32
C LEU A 728 -16.39 -42.62 -32.78
N GLU A 729 -16.76 -42.46 -34.05
CA GLU A 729 -17.96 -43.00 -34.71
C GLU A 729 -18.04 -44.53 -34.65
N ASP A 730 -16.90 -45.22 -34.66
CA ASP A 730 -16.85 -46.68 -34.53
C ASP A 730 -17.40 -47.17 -33.18
N TYR A 731 -17.53 -46.31 -32.20
CA TYR A 731 -18.05 -46.65 -30.88
C TYR A 731 -19.49 -46.15 -30.71
N ARG A 732 -20.44 -47.04 -30.81
CA ARG A 732 -21.87 -46.69 -30.62
C ARG A 732 -22.14 -46.12 -29.24
N ILE A 733 -22.96 -45.09 -29.17
CA ILE A 733 -23.48 -44.57 -27.89
C ILE A 733 -24.47 -45.59 -27.31
N THR A 734 -24.28 -45.92 -26.05
CA THR A 734 -25.16 -46.87 -25.32
C THR A 734 -25.58 -46.27 -23.99
N ASN A 735 -26.50 -47.00 -23.30
CA ASN A 735 -26.76 -46.66 -21.89
C ASN A 735 -25.57 -47.13 -21.03
N ARG A 736 -25.26 -46.35 -19.95
CA ARG A 736 -24.25 -46.76 -18.96
C ARG A 736 -24.59 -48.13 -18.34
N GLY A 737 -23.55 -48.81 -17.81
CA GLY A 737 -23.71 -50.12 -17.13
C GLY A 737 -23.75 -51.34 -18.06
N GLY A 738 -23.65 -51.15 -19.40
CA GLY A 738 -23.57 -52.23 -20.39
C GLY A 738 -22.23 -52.98 -20.40
N LYS A 739 -22.13 -54.09 -21.20
CA LYS A 739 -20.92 -54.90 -21.33
C LYS A 739 -19.85 -54.28 -22.26
N GLY A 740 -20.16 -53.17 -22.96
CA GLY A 740 -19.27 -52.51 -23.90
C GLY A 740 -19.07 -53.25 -25.25
N VAL A 741 -18.25 -52.68 -26.12
CA VAL A 741 -17.84 -53.19 -27.42
C VAL A 741 -16.34 -53.42 -27.48
N LYS A 742 -15.86 -54.32 -28.37
CA LYS A 742 -14.44 -54.57 -28.50
C LYS A 742 -13.72 -53.30 -29.01
N THR A 743 -12.65 -52.87 -28.31
CA THR A 743 -11.79 -51.71 -28.68
C THR A 743 -10.39 -52.14 -29.15
N LEU A 744 -9.84 -53.23 -28.63
CA LEU A 744 -8.56 -53.82 -29.07
C LEU A 744 -8.71 -55.34 -29.06
N ASN A 745 -8.11 -56.01 -30.01
CA ASN A 745 -8.07 -57.48 -30.03
C ASN A 745 -6.87 -57.93 -29.15
N ILE A 746 -7.18 -58.35 -27.93
CA ILE A 746 -6.17 -58.81 -26.94
C ILE A 746 -5.70 -60.19 -27.37
N SER A 747 -4.39 -60.42 -27.31
CA SER A 747 -3.67 -61.66 -27.60
C SER A 747 -2.36 -61.72 -26.80
N GLU A 748 -1.73 -62.89 -26.74
CA GLU A 748 -0.39 -63.01 -26.13
C GLU A 748 0.62 -62.02 -26.71
N LYS A 749 0.46 -61.62 -27.97
CA LYS A 749 1.33 -60.67 -28.66
C LYS A 749 1.13 -59.21 -28.17
N THR A 750 -0.08 -58.82 -27.83
CA THR A 750 -0.39 -57.45 -27.42
C THR A 750 -0.33 -57.27 -25.92
N GLY A 751 -0.58 -58.29 -25.11
CA GLY A 751 -0.85 -58.15 -23.70
C GLY A 751 -2.18 -57.38 -23.47
N ASP A 752 -2.53 -57.12 -22.23
CA ASP A 752 -3.74 -56.45 -21.81
C ASP A 752 -3.76 -54.97 -22.22
N LEU A 753 -4.93 -54.36 -22.30
CA LEU A 753 -5.06 -52.93 -22.55
C LEU A 753 -4.62 -52.16 -21.31
N VAL A 754 -3.75 -51.11 -21.49
CA VAL A 754 -3.19 -50.33 -20.38
C VAL A 754 -3.58 -48.84 -20.44
N ALA A 755 -3.91 -48.32 -21.61
CA ALA A 755 -4.30 -46.91 -21.74
C ALA A 755 -5.36 -46.67 -22.80
N ILE A 756 -6.25 -45.74 -22.57
CA ILE A 756 -7.18 -45.10 -23.51
C ILE A 756 -7.06 -43.59 -23.43
N LYS A 757 -6.95 -42.92 -24.58
CA LYS A 757 -6.88 -41.44 -24.65
C LYS A 757 -7.71 -40.91 -25.80
N ASN A 758 -8.22 -39.69 -25.64
CA ASN A 758 -8.82 -38.91 -26.70
C ASN A 758 -7.74 -38.07 -27.40
N VAL A 759 -7.57 -38.17 -28.69
CA VAL A 759 -6.47 -37.57 -29.45
C VAL A 759 -6.94 -36.99 -30.78
N ASP A 760 -6.27 -35.96 -31.26
CA ASP A 760 -6.40 -35.37 -32.59
C ASP A 760 -5.01 -35.23 -33.24
N ASP A 761 -4.95 -34.76 -34.49
CA ASP A 761 -3.70 -34.66 -35.24
C ASP A 761 -2.75 -33.60 -34.72
N ASN A 762 -3.27 -32.64 -33.93
CA ASN A 762 -2.47 -31.58 -33.29
C ASN A 762 -1.90 -32.02 -31.92
N ASN A 763 -1.86 -33.31 -31.62
CA ASN A 763 -1.34 -33.83 -30.37
C ASN A 763 -0.11 -34.65 -30.60
N ASP A 764 0.76 -34.64 -29.60
CA ASP A 764 1.87 -35.59 -29.46
C ASP A 764 1.57 -36.57 -28.31
N LEU A 765 2.13 -37.75 -28.44
CA LEU A 765 2.08 -38.79 -27.41
C LEU A 765 3.42 -38.90 -26.71
N MET A 766 3.39 -38.95 -25.39
CA MET A 766 4.53 -39.42 -24.59
C MET A 766 4.19 -40.81 -24.04
N ILE A 767 4.96 -41.83 -24.43
CA ILE A 767 4.83 -43.19 -23.95
C ILE A 767 6.01 -43.49 -23.02
N ILE A 768 5.74 -44.01 -21.84
CA ILE A 768 6.73 -44.25 -20.77
C ILE A 768 6.62 -45.72 -20.41
N ASN A 769 7.74 -46.44 -20.41
CA ASN A 769 7.82 -47.83 -19.96
C ASN A 769 8.22 -47.90 -18.45
N LYS A 770 8.11 -49.09 -17.84
CA LYS A 770 8.45 -49.29 -16.42
C LYS A 770 9.93 -49.08 -16.13
N SER A 771 10.82 -49.24 -17.12
CA SER A 771 12.25 -48.93 -16.98
C SER A 771 12.56 -47.42 -17.05
N GLY A 772 11.60 -46.56 -17.25
CA GLY A 772 11.74 -45.11 -17.29
C GLY A 772 12.17 -44.54 -18.66
N LEU A 773 12.13 -45.33 -19.71
CA LEU A 773 12.40 -44.87 -21.07
C LEU A 773 11.16 -44.18 -21.63
N THR A 774 11.34 -42.98 -22.13
CA THR A 774 10.25 -42.14 -22.66
C THR A 774 10.47 -41.90 -24.16
N ILE A 775 9.39 -42.06 -24.96
CA ILE A 775 9.36 -41.67 -26.36
C ILE A 775 8.25 -40.63 -26.59
N ARG A 776 8.51 -39.64 -27.44
CA ARG A 776 7.52 -38.68 -27.92
C ARG A 776 7.30 -38.90 -29.42
N MET A 777 6.05 -38.96 -29.86
CA MET A 777 5.67 -39.16 -31.26
C MET A 777 4.42 -38.35 -31.60
N ALA A 778 4.34 -37.84 -32.84
CA ALA A 778 3.15 -37.16 -33.30
C ALA A 778 1.97 -38.15 -33.50
N VAL A 779 0.75 -37.74 -33.14
CA VAL A 779 -0.44 -38.54 -33.35
C VAL A 779 -0.78 -38.67 -34.83
N GLU A 780 -0.51 -37.66 -35.65
CA GLU A 780 -0.75 -37.68 -37.10
C GLU A 780 -0.07 -38.87 -37.81
N ASP A 781 1.09 -39.29 -37.29
CA ASP A 781 1.84 -40.45 -37.81
C ASP A 781 1.14 -41.78 -37.63
N LEU A 782 0.13 -41.85 -36.79
CA LEU A 782 -0.61 -43.05 -36.48
C LEU A 782 -1.79 -43.26 -37.45
N ARG A 783 -1.86 -44.41 -38.09
CA ARG A 783 -3.02 -44.75 -38.98
C ARG A 783 -4.29 -44.86 -38.15
N VAL A 784 -5.39 -44.30 -38.68
CA VAL A 784 -6.74 -44.58 -38.20
C VAL A 784 -7.14 -45.99 -38.58
N MET A 785 -7.51 -46.81 -37.62
CA MET A 785 -7.81 -48.22 -37.80
C MET A 785 -9.12 -48.59 -37.13
N GLY A 786 -9.83 -49.58 -37.70
CA GLY A 786 -11.10 -50.07 -37.13
C GLY A 786 -10.89 -50.57 -35.66
N ARG A 787 -11.91 -50.37 -34.81
CA ARG A 787 -11.88 -50.64 -33.36
C ARG A 787 -11.55 -52.08 -32.96
N ALA A 788 -11.79 -53.09 -33.79
CA ALA A 788 -11.61 -54.52 -33.46
C ALA A 788 -10.25 -55.07 -33.89
N THR A 789 -9.30 -54.29 -34.45
CA THR A 789 -7.99 -54.69 -34.88
C THR A 789 -6.99 -54.81 -33.74
N GLN A 790 -5.83 -55.46 -33.94
CA GLN A 790 -4.77 -55.58 -32.96
C GLN A 790 -3.89 -54.32 -32.84
N GLY A 791 -4.01 -53.34 -33.75
CA GLY A 791 -3.15 -52.19 -33.80
C GLY A 791 -1.76 -52.44 -34.40
N VAL A 792 -0.89 -51.42 -34.31
CA VAL A 792 0.51 -51.49 -34.78
C VAL A 792 1.46 -51.31 -33.59
N ARG A 793 2.70 -51.66 -33.75
CA ARG A 793 3.73 -51.47 -32.70
C ARG A 793 4.11 -49.99 -32.66
N LEU A 794 3.83 -49.33 -31.53
CA LEU A 794 4.13 -47.91 -31.27
C LEU A 794 5.57 -47.71 -30.75
N ILE A 795 6.00 -48.64 -29.91
CA ILE A 795 7.32 -48.61 -29.29
C ILE A 795 7.90 -50.04 -29.29
N ASN A 796 9.19 -50.16 -29.48
CA ASN A 796 9.91 -51.42 -29.35
C ASN A 796 10.47 -51.55 -27.93
N ILE A 797 9.87 -52.44 -27.15
CA ILE A 797 10.23 -52.70 -25.75
C ILE A 797 10.83 -54.10 -25.63
N LYS A 798 11.72 -54.27 -24.64
CA LYS A 798 12.33 -55.60 -24.35
C LYS A 798 11.28 -56.52 -23.73
N ASP A 799 11.44 -57.83 -23.92
CA ASP A 799 10.46 -58.82 -23.45
C ASP A 799 10.19 -58.83 -21.94
N SER A 800 11.11 -58.24 -21.14
CA SER A 800 11.00 -58.11 -19.71
C SER A 800 10.38 -56.76 -19.25
N ASP A 801 10.01 -55.87 -20.17
CA ASP A 801 9.51 -54.53 -19.88
C ASP A 801 8.05 -54.37 -20.37
N SER A 802 7.33 -53.38 -19.84
CA SER A 802 5.97 -53.09 -20.19
C SER A 802 5.68 -51.59 -20.15
N ILE A 803 4.63 -51.13 -20.85
CA ILE A 803 4.20 -49.74 -20.81
C ILE A 803 3.69 -49.42 -19.41
N ALA A 804 4.20 -48.32 -18.85
CA ALA A 804 3.80 -47.80 -17.55
C ALA A 804 2.74 -46.70 -17.65
N ALA A 805 2.92 -45.74 -18.57
CA ALA A 805 2.02 -44.60 -18.74
C ALA A 805 1.99 -44.07 -20.16
N VAL A 806 0.87 -43.51 -20.59
CA VAL A 806 0.68 -42.81 -21.87
C VAL A 806 0.09 -41.43 -21.57
N ALA A 807 0.79 -40.36 -21.93
CA ALA A 807 0.33 -39.00 -21.81
C ALA A 807 0.12 -38.32 -23.15
N LYS A 808 -0.87 -37.46 -23.24
CA LYS A 808 -1.16 -36.61 -24.40
C LYS A 808 -0.57 -35.22 -24.14
N VAL A 809 0.15 -34.68 -25.15
CA VAL A 809 0.79 -33.34 -25.10
C VAL A 809 0.32 -32.54 -26.32
N ALA A 810 0.20 -31.24 -26.22
CA ALA A 810 -0.09 -30.40 -27.37
C ALA A 810 1.11 -30.42 -28.33
N HIS A 811 0.83 -30.47 -29.64
CA HIS A 811 1.87 -30.29 -30.68
C HIS A 811 2.26 -28.81 -30.69
N GLU A 812 3.57 -28.49 -30.54
CA GLU A 812 4.10 -27.15 -30.73
C GLU A 812 4.67 -27.11 -32.15
N GLU A 813 4.05 -26.34 -33.05
CA GLU A 813 4.69 -25.94 -34.31
C GLU A 813 5.90 -25.05 -33.93
N ASP A 814 7.08 -25.42 -34.43
CA ASP A 814 8.25 -24.55 -34.42
C ASP A 814 7.91 -23.30 -35.24
N SER A 815 7.64 -22.17 -34.58
CA SER A 815 7.74 -20.88 -35.25
C SER A 815 9.21 -20.58 -35.52
N VAL A 816 9.76 -21.16 -36.60
CA VAL A 816 10.96 -20.67 -37.23
C VAL A 816 10.50 -19.41 -37.98
N GLU A 817 10.57 -18.25 -37.38
CA GLU A 817 10.76 -17.03 -38.11
C GLU A 817 12.11 -17.15 -38.80
N ASP A 818 12.07 -17.40 -40.11
CA ASP A 818 13.19 -17.23 -41.00
C ASP A 818 13.76 -15.81 -40.83
N LEU A 819 14.84 -15.71 -40.08
CA LEU A 819 15.76 -14.62 -40.23
C LEU A 819 16.44 -14.83 -41.60
N GLU A 820 15.88 -14.26 -42.65
CA GLU A 820 16.59 -14.00 -43.89
C GLU A 820 17.80 -13.13 -43.52
N ASP A 821 18.95 -13.83 -43.53
CA ASP A 821 20.26 -13.22 -43.44
C ASP A 821 20.52 -12.51 -44.78
N GLY A 822 20.13 -11.25 -44.85
CA GLY A 822 20.41 -10.37 -45.95
C GLY A 822 21.88 -10.01 -46.01
N THR A 823 22.70 -10.95 -46.53
CA THR A 823 24.02 -10.61 -47.01
C THR A 823 23.90 -9.91 -48.37
N GLU A 824 23.74 -8.60 -48.32
CA GLU A 824 24.09 -7.78 -49.49
C GLU A 824 25.61 -7.62 -49.58
N ASN A 825 26.20 -8.24 -50.58
CA ASN A 825 27.50 -7.95 -51.09
C ASN A 825 27.57 -6.47 -51.57
N ALA A 826 28.29 -5.64 -50.87
CA ALA A 826 28.78 -4.38 -51.39
C ALA A 826 30.18 -4.58 -51.94
N ASN A 827 30.30 -4.66 -53.24
CA ASN A 827 31.57 -4.56 -53.99
C ASN A 827 32.23 -3.19 -53.71
N GLU A 828 33.53 -3.30 -53.59
CA GLU A 828 34.50 -2.23 -53.73
C GLU A 828 34.23 -1.37 -54.96
N ASP A 829 34.26 -0.06 -54.83
CA ASP A 829 35.00 0.74 -55.81
C ASP A 829 35.58 2.01 -55.12
N GLY A 830 36.88 2.18 -55.35
CA GLY A 830 37.73 3.19 -54.80
C GLY A 830 37.50 4.58 -55.40
N THR A 831 38.13 5.48 -54.83
CA THR A 831 38.99 6.62 -55.28
C THR A 831 38.77 7.90 -54.42
N GLU A 832 39.90 8.30 -53.83
CA GLU A 832 40.45 9.67 -53.72
C GLU A 832 39.51 10.89 -53.51
N ASN A 833 39.49 11.50 -52.37
CA ASN A 833 40.26 12.76 -52.06
C ASN A 833 40.05 13.16 -50.59
#